data_4c72017d7df537822257b8838b0c3391
#
_entry.id   4c72017d7df537822257b8838b0c3391
#
_cell.length_a   1.000
_cell.length_b   1.000
_cell.length_c   1.000
_cell.angle_alpha   90.00
_cell.angle_beta   90.00
_cell.angle_gamma   90.00
#
_symmetry.space_group_name_H-M   'P 1'
#
loop_
_entity.id
_entity.type
_entity.pdbx_description
1 polymer ?
#
loop_
_entity_poly.entity_id
_entity_poly.type
_entity_poly.pdbx_seq_one_letter_code
_entity_poly.pdbx_strand_id
1 'polypeptide(L)'
;MILPVHDRLRGHLTRVLRELYALDGTSAPSIALEYPPNRTLGDLGTPVAFELARRLRKAPRAIAQEIAGAFGTLEGIAQVGAAPNGYLNFFLERRSFLIDRLALTPDAVASPPGGKAIVEHTAINPNKAAHVGHLRNSALGDTLVRVLRFRGVPVEVQNYIDDTGVQVADVIVGFRVIEKKSLAEIREIADSTRFDYYCWDLYSRVTQWYDGDKARLTHRAETLHDIEQGGTEAAEIGALVADRVVRTHLRTMARMNVDYDLLTWEGDILRLKFWAQAFDVLKASGAVYLQTEGRLAGCWVMPIEEDKDPGLKAQGPGPKAESPEPVADAAVGDDEADAAEREKVIVRSNGVVTYVGKDIAYQFWKLGLLGRDFCYRVFTTRPHGPLWATCASGGDNDHPAFGGAAYVYNVIDVRQSYLQKLLKQALVAAGHPEAADRSHHFSYEMVTLSHATARELGYAPSEEDAKRPFVEVSGRKGLGVKADDLLDTVIRKAGREVATRNAELPGDERERIAQMIGIAAVRYFLIKFSRGKMIVFDLDEALSFEGESGPYIQYAVVRMNRIFRNVQERHGLDEPALLDGLDAVPSAELDGKNGGDELWALVLDASRLDEIVDTVIRTLEFSVLAKWSFALAQAFSGYYNLPAARSTILNEERDDVRRWRAAGVMYVRNQLTRALNLMGIDVPVRM
;
A
#
# COMPACT_ATOMS: atom_id res chain seq x y z
N MET A 1 -14.18 13.39 -10.91
CA MET A 1 -14.53 12.22 -10.10
C MET A 1 -16.01 11.93 -10.26
N ILE A 2 -16.43 10.64 -10.25
CA ILE A 2 -17.79 10.21 -10.61
C ILE A 2 -18.72 10.02 -9.41
N LEU A 3 -18.17 9.68 -8.22
CA LEU A 3 -18.96 9.38 -7.03
C LEU A 3 -19.95 10.50 -6.62
N PRO A 4 -19.61 11.78 -6.67
CA PRO A 4 -20.59 12.85 -6.38
C PRO A 4 -21.79 12.85 -7.32
N VAL A 5 -21.62 12.39 -8.57
CA VAL A 5 -22.75 12.21 -9.53
C VAL A 5 -23.60 11.01 -9.11
N HIS A 6 -22.95 9.91 -8.73
CA HIS A 6 -23.63 8.73 -8.22
C HIS A 6 -24.50 9.06 -7.01
N ASP A 7 -23.99 9.83 -6.05
CA ASP A 7 -24.71 10.17 -4.82
C ASP A 7 -25.91 11.08 -5.10
N ARG A 8 -25.73 12.10 -5.95
CA ARG A 8 -26.85 12.97 -6.40
C ARG A 8 -27.93 12.14 -7.11
N LEU A 9 -27.51 11.25 -8.02
CA LEU A 9 -28.45 10.40 -8.79
C LEU A 9 -29.18 9.42 -7.87
N ARG A 10 -28.49 8.76 -6.92
CA ARG A 10 -29.13 7.90 -5.91
C ARG A 10 -30.13 8.66 -5.06
N GLY A 11 -29.74 9.83 -4.56
CA GLY A 11 -30.63 10.67 -3.74
C GLY A 11 -31.88 11.10 -4.49
N HIS A 12 -31.75 11.51 -5.77
CA HIS A 12 -32.86 11.90 -6.62
C HIS A 12 -33.79 10.69 -6.93
N LEU A 13 -33.21 9.56 -7.34
CA LEU A 13 -33.96 8.34 -7.58
C LEU A 13 -34.72 7.87 -6.34
N THR A 14 -34.09 7.90 -5.16
CA THR A 14 -34.76 7.54 -3.91
C THR A 14 -35.99 8.40 -3.66
N ARG A 15 -35.92 9.70 -3.94
CA ARG A 15 -37.08 10.61 -3.84
C ARG A 15 -38.17 10.24 -4.86
N VAL A 16 -37.82 10.05 -6.14
CA VAL A 16 -38.77 9.66 -7.19
C VAL A 16 -39.48 8.34 -6.86
N LEU A 17 -38.76 7.34 -6.39
CA LEU A 17 -39.29 6.06 -5.99
C LEU A 17 -40.26 6.17 -4.79
N ARG A 18 -39.93 7.06 -3.85
CA ARG A 18 -40.81 7.33 -2.70
C ARG A 18 -42.10 7.99 -3.14
N GLU A 19 -42.07 8.95 -4.03
CA GLU A 19 -43.20 9.67 -4.56
C GLU A 19 -44.11 8.75 -5.41
N LEU A 20 -43.52 7.91 -6.29
CA LEU A 20 -44.29 7.02 -7.19
C LEU A 20 -44.91 5.84 -6.47
N TYR A 21 -44.26 5.24 -5.51
CA TYR A 21 -44.60 3.94 -4.96
C TYR A 21 -44.84 3.95 -3.45
N ALA A 22 -44.83 5.13 -2.81
CA ALA A 22 -45.01 5.32 -1.36
C ALA A 22 -44.03 4.43 -0.53
N LEU A 23 -42.80 4.28 -1.00
CA LEU A 23 -41.75 3.49 -0.32
C LEU A 23 -41.15 4.31 0.84
N ASP A 24 -41.21 3.76 2.04
CA ASP A 24 -40.56 4.34 3.20
C ASP A 24 -39.04 4.01 3.23
N GLY A 25 -38.29 4.67 4.12
CA GLY A 25 -36.83 4.55 4.17
C GLY A 25 -36.28 3.14 4.42
N THR A 26 -37.06 2.25 5.03
CA THR A 26 -36.69 0.86 5.32
C THR A 26 -37.09 -0.09 4.17
N SER A 27 -37.96 0.32 3.31
CA SER A 27 -38.48 -0.47 2.20
C SER A 27 -37.98 -0.04 0.82
N ALA A 28 -37.22 1.05 0.73
CA ALA A 28 -36.59 1.48 -0.51
C ALA A 28 -35.48 0.50 -0.93
N PRO A 29 -35.42 0.08 -2.22
CA PRO A 29 -34.32 -0.75 -2.69
C PRO A 29 -33.00 0.00 -2.66
N SER A 30 -31.88 -0.73 -2.52
CA SER A 30 -30.55 -0.18 -2.73
C SER A 30 -30.35 0.15 -4.20
N ILE A 31 -30.00 1.39 -4.52
CA ILE A 31 -29.84 1.81 -5.92
C ILE A 31 -28.40 1.54 -6.36
N ALA A 32 -28.18 0.38 -7.00
CA ALA A 32 -26.95 0.09 -7.70
C ALA A 32 -26.85 0.91 -8.99
N LEU A 33 -25.69 1.52 -9.24
CA LEU A 33 -25.36 2.18 -10.49
C LEU A 33 -24.29 1.37 -11.21
N GLU A 34 -24.49 1.13 -12.49
CA GLU A 34 -23.64 0.29 -13.34
C GLU A 34 -23.28 1.04 -14.62
N TYR A 35 -22.22 0.61 -15.28
CA TYR A 35 -21.83 1.12 -16.58
C TYR A 35 -22.40 0.21 -17.67
N PRO A 36 -23.26 0.72 -18.57
CA PRO A 36 -23.77 -0.07 -19.69
C PRO A 36 -22.61 -0.62 -20.55
N PRO A 37 -22.75 -1.84 -21.09
CA PRO A 37 -21.73 -2.46 -21.93
C PRO A 37 -21.49 -1.71 -23.25
N ASN A 38 -22.49 -0.95 -23.68
CA ASN A 38 -22.40 -0.06 -24.83
C ASN A 38 -22.87 1.34 -24.41
N ARG A 39 -22.04 2.35 -24.61
CA ARG A 39 -22.31 3.74 -24.24
C ARG A 39 -23.46 4.38 -25.05
N THR A 40 -23.85 3.82 -26.18
CA THR A 40 -25.05 4.26 -26.90
C THR A 40 -26.33 4.01 -26.10
N LEU A 41 -26.27 3.14 -25.08
CA LEU A 41 -27.39 2.89 -24.16
C LEU A 41 -27.44 3.91 -23.00
N GLY A 42 -26.34 4.58 -22.71
CA GLY A 42 -26.20 5.55 -21.62
C GLY A 42 -24.81 5.54 -21.00
N ASP A 43 -24.52 6.51 -20.16
CA ASP A 43 -23.27 6.63 -19.40
C ASP A 43 -23.33 5.83 -18.10
N LEU A 44 -24.51 5.81 -17.45
CA LEU A 44 -24.85 5.04 -16.26
C LEU A 44 -26.17 4.32 -16.44
N GLY A 45 -26.36 3.23 -15.73
CA GLY A 45 -27.62 2.48 -15.69
C GLY A 45 -27.92 1.96 -14.29
N THR A 46 -29.19 1.61 -14.04
CA THR A 46 -29.59 0.94 -12.79
C THR A 46 -30.55 -0.19 -13.05
N PRO A 47 -30.39 -1.35 -12.39
CA PRO A 47 -31.33 -2.45 -12.44
C PRO A 47 -32.52 -2.29 -11.46
N VAL A 48 -32.71 -1.14 -10.84
CA VAL A 48 -33.69 -0.92 -9.76
C VAL A 48 -35.12 -1.38 -10.10
N ALA A 49 -35.50 -1.30 -11.37
CA ALA A 49 -36.84 -1.78 -11.82
C ALA A 49 -37.00 -3.30 -11.66
N PHE A 50 -35.91 -4.09 -11.76
CA PHE A 50 -35.96 -5.54 -11.54
C PHE A 50 -36.17 -5.87 -10.05
N GLU A 51 -35.53 -5.12 -9.15
CA GLU A 51 -35.70 -5.29 -7.71
C GLU A 51 -37.17 -4.97 -7.29
N LEU A 52 -37.79 -3.96 -7.92
CA LEU A 52 -39.16 -3.55 -7.65
C LEU A 52 -40.21 -4.44 -8.32
N ALA A 53 -39.87 -5.15 -9.40
CA ALA A 53 -40.83 -5.91 -10.22
C ALA A 53 -41.62 -6.93 -9.41
N ARG A 54 -40.98 -7.70 -8.55
CA ARG A 54 -41.63 -8.70 -7.69
C ARG A 54 -42.56 -8.06 -6.67
N ARG A 55 -42.14 -6.95 -6.11
CA ARG A 55 -42.89 -6.23 -5.08
C ARG A 55 -44.12 -5.51 -5.65
N LEU A 56 -43.94 -4.82 -6.78
CA LEU A 56 -45.01 -4.06 -7.44
C LEU A 56 -45.87 -4.94 -8.34
N ARG A 57 -45.49 -6.20 -8.58
CA ARG A 57 -46.18 -7.13 -9.52
C ARG A 57 -46.34 -6.53 -10.92
N LYS A 58 -45.32 -5.80 -11.38
CA LYS A 58 -45.24 -5.15 -12.69
C LYS A 58 -44.03 -5.63 -13.46
N ALA A 59 -44.10 -5.57 -14.80
CA ALA A 59 -42.92 -5.85 -15.62
C ALA A 59 -41.79 -4.81 -15.38
N PRO A 60 -40.51 -5.19 -15.31
CA PRO A 60 -39.41 -4.26 -15.10
C PRO A 60 -39.42 -3.10 -16.11
N ARG A 61 -39.71 -3.38 -17.37
CA ARG A 61 -39.80 -2.34 -18.41
C ARG A 61 -40.86 -1.29 -18.10
N ALA A 62 -42.03 -1.70 -17.64
CA ALA A 62 -43.13 -0.76 -17.30
C ALA A 62 -42.70 0.11 -16.10
N ILE A 63 -42.06 -0.49 -15.08
CA ILE A 63 -41.54 0.25 -13.93
C ILE A 63 -40.46 1.24 -14.36
N ALA A 64 -39.52 0.85 -15.22
CA ALA A 64 -38.47 1.73 -15.74
C ALA A 64 -39.09 2.91 -16.54
N GLN A 65 -40.17 2.67 -17.31
CA GLN A 65 -40.86 3.72 -18.02
C GLN A 65 -41.61 4.68 -17.07
N GLU A 66 -42.27 4.17 -16.02
CA GLU A 66 -42.90 5.02 -14.99
C GLU A 66 -41.85 5.89 -14.28
N ILE A 67 -40.72 5.32 -13.89
CA ILE A 67 -39.65 6.06 -13.25
C ILE A 67 -39.08 7.11 -14.21
N ALA A 68 -38.78 6.77 -15.47
CA ALA A 68 -38.26 7.71 -16.46
C ALA A 68 -39.22 8.88 -16.70
N GLY A 69 -40.55 8.61 -16.75
CA GLY A 69 -41.58 9.64 -16.92
C GLY A 69 -41.71 10.58 -15.72
N ALA A 70 -41.45 10.08 -14.51
CA ALA A 70 -41.52 10.86 -13.26
C ALA A 70 -40.19 11.45 -12.82
N PHE A 71 -39.07 11.14 -13.50
CA PHE A 71 -37.72 11.54 -13.09
C PHE A 71 -37.55 13.06 -13.01
N GLY A 72 -38.22 13.80 -13.91
CA GLY A 72 -38.07 15.25 -13.99
C GLY A 72 -36.66 15.68 -14.43
N THR A 73 -36.21 16.82 -13.97
CA THR A 73 -34.87 17.35 -14.26
C THR A 73 -33.91 17.17 -13.09
N LEU A 74 -32.70 16.76 -13.39
CA LEU A 74 -31.59 16.72 -12.44
C LEU A 74 -30.36 17.35 -13.10
N GLU A 75 -29.77 18.34 -12.45
CA GLU A 75 -28.57 19.02 -12.94
C GLU A 75 -27.44 18.02 -13.24
N GLY A 76 -26.84 18.15 -14.41
CA GLY A 76 -25.78 17.25 -14.89
C GLY A 76 -26.29 15.97 -15.58
N ILE A 77 -27.62 15.77 -15.68
CA ILE A 77 -28.25 14.66 -16.42
C ILE A 77 -28.96 15.25 -17.66
N ALA A 78 -28.46 14.88 -18.84
CA ALA A 78 -29.04 15.35 -20.12
C ALA A 78 -30.32 14.57 -20.50
N GLN A 79 -30.32 13.26 -20.24
CA GLN A 79 -31.45 12.39 -20.64
C GLN A 79 -31.55 11.17 -19.70
N VAL A 80 -32.76 10.72 -19.51
CA VAL A 80 -33.11 9.46 -18.83
C VAL A 80 -33.97 8.63 -19.77
N GLY A 81 -33.68 7.33 -19.87
CA GLY A 81 -34.39 6.42 -20.75
C GLY A 81 -34.61 5.03 -20.16
N ALA A 82 -35.80 4.45 -20.43
CA ALA A 82 -36.05 3.07 -20.08
C ALA A 82 -35.60 2.14 -21.23
N ALA A 83 -34.65 1.28 -20.96
CA ALA A 83 -34.18 0.30 -21.93
C ALA A 83 -35.21 -0.83 -22.16
N PRO A 84 -35.23 -1.47 -23.35
CA PRO A 84 -36.17 -2.55 -23.66
C PRO A 84 -36.13 -3.73 -22.67
N ASN A 85 -34.98 -3.98 -22.07
CA ASN A 85 -34.77 -5.03 -21.08
C ASN A 85 -35.18 -4.63 -19.65
N GLY A 86 -35.60 -3.37 -19.41
CA GLY A 86 -36.04 -2.90 -18.10
C GLY A 86 -34.96 -2.17 -17.26
N TYR A 87 -33.77 -1.92 -17.79
CA TYR A 87 -32.83 -0.99 -17.18
C TYR A 87 -33.32 0.44 -17.33
N LEU A 88 -32.99 1.26 -16.35
CA LEU A 88 -33.11 2.72 -16.44
C LEU A 88 -31.71 3.29 -16.70
N ASN A 89 -31.53 3.98 -17.82
CA ASN A 89 -30.24 4.49 -18.27
C ASN A 89 -30.21 6.02 -18.24
N PHE A 90 -29.06 6.57 -17.95
CA PHE A 90 -28.80 7.99 -17.78
C PHE A 90 -27.69 8.44 -18.72
N PHE A 91 -27.90 9.56 -19.39
CA PHE A 91 -26.89 10.27 -20.18
C PHE A 91 -26.50 11.53 -19.40
N LEU A 92 -25.21 11.69 -19.18
CA LEU A 92 -24.66 12.87 -18.49
C LEU A 92 -24.61 14.07 -19.43
N GLU A 93 -24.74 15.28 -18.90
CA GLU A 93 -24.50 16.50 -19.66
C GLU A 93 -22.97 16.69 -19.75
N ARG A 94 -22.41 16.41 -20.94
CA ARG A 94 -20.97 16.26 -21.18
C ARG A 94 -20.17 17.54 -20.92
N ARG A 95 -20.74 18.69 -21.27
CA ARG A 95 -20.07 20.00 -21.13
C ARG A 95 -19.91 20.38 -19.68
N SER A 96 -21.01 20.51 -18.95
CA SER A 96 -20.98 20.85 -17.53
C SER A 96 -20.17 19.82 -16.74
N PHE A 97 -20.31 18.53 -17.08
CA PHE A 97 -19.53 17.48 -16.43
C PHE A 97 -18.02 17.74 -16.54
N LEU A 98 -17.49 18.02 -17.74
CA LEU A 98 -16.05 18.24 -17.94
C LEU A 98 -15.59 19.55 -17.29
N ILE A 99 -16.34 20.64 -17.46
CA ILE A 99 -16.03 21.97 -16.88
C ILE A 99 -15.96 21.85 -15.35
N ASP A 100 -16.99 21.29 -14.71
CA ASP A 100 -17.04 21.12 -13.26
C ASP A 100 -15.84 20.30 -12.73
N ARG A 101 -15.44 19.25 -13.47
CA ARG A 101 -14.35 18.37 -13.06
C ARG A 101 -12.98 19.02 -13.22
N LEU A 102 -12.81 19.93 -14.17
CA LEU A 102 -11.59 20.71 -14.34
C LEU A 102 -11.50 21.85 -13.31
N ALA A 103 -12.64 22.41 -12.90
CA ALA A 103 -12.71 23.46 -11.88
C ALA A 103 -12.48 22.95 -10.45
N LEU A 104 -12.74 21.63 -10.18
CA LEU A 104 -12.58 21.06 -8.84
C LEU A 104 -11.10 20.96 -8.46
N THR A 105 -10.73 21.66 -7.38
CA THR A 105 -9.42 21.45 -6.74
C THR A 105 -9.33 20.05 -6.12
N PRO A 106 -8.13 19.45 -6.06
CA PRO A 106 -7.93 18.11 -5.51
C PRO A 106 -8.40 17.93 -4.06
N ASP A 107 -8.39 19.00 -3.29
CA ASP A 107 -8.59 18.98 -1.83
C ASP A 107 -10.06 19.00 -1.36
N ALA A 108 -11.01 18.98 -2.30
CA ALA A 108 -12.44 19.07 -1.99
C ALA A 108 -13.13 17.71 -1.66
N VAL A 109 -12.36 16.69 -1.33
CA VAL A 109 -12.95 15.42 -0.88
C VAL A 109 -13.29 15.55 0.61
N ALA A 110 -14.60 15.56 0.93
CA ALA A 110 -15.04 15.56 2.32
C ALA A 110 -14.46 14.34 3.05
N SER A 111 -13.85 14.58 4.21
CA SER A 111 -13.35 13.50 5.06
C SER A 111 -14.52 12.57 5.43
N PRO A 112 -14.40 11.26 5.23
CA PRO A 112 -15.42 10.35 5.70
C PRO A 112 -15.51 10.42 7.23
N PRO A 113 -16.70 10.29 7.83
CA PRO A 113 -16.81 10.16 9.26
C PRO A 113 -16.16 8.86 9.71
N GLY A 114 -14.99 8.91 10.37
CA GLY A 114 -14.32 7.64 10.71
C GLY A 114 -13.11 7.73 11.63
N GLY A 115 -12.61 8.92 11.92
CA GLY A 115 -11.42 9.08 12.77
C GLY A 115 -10.08 8.72 12.08
N LYS A 116 -9.01 8.79 12.85
CA LYS A 116 -7.62 8.55 12.40
C LYS A 116 -7.38 7.07 12.10
N ALA A 117 -6.67 6.78 11.02
CA ALA A 117 -6.11 5.47 10.73
C ALA A 117 -4.62 5.41 11.05
N ILE A 118 -4.14 4.30 11.59
CA ILE A 118 -2.72 3.96 11.67
C ILE A 118 -2.42 2.94 10.57
N VAL A 119 -1.37 3.21 9.78
CA VAL A 119 -0.80 2.25 8.85
C VAL A 119 0.63 1.95 9.30
N GLU A 120 0.82 0.75 9.82
CA GLU A 120 2.15 0.24 10.17
C GLU A 120 2.68 -0.59 9.02
N HIS A 121 3.85 -0.24 8.51
CA HIS A 121 4.50 -0.97 7.44
C HIS A 121 6.02 -0.87 7.50
N THR A 122 6.68 -1.61 6.63
CA THR A 122 8.14 -1.73 6.50
C THR A 122 8.72 -2.64 7.58
N ALA A 123 8.73 -2.28 8.86
CA ALA A 123 9.11 -3.10 10.01
C ALA A 123 10.36 -3.97 9.75
N ILE A 124 11.47 -3.34 9.31
CA ILE A 124 12.73 -4.01 9.00
C ILE A 124 13.56 -4.12 10.27
N ASN A 125 13.99 -5.33 10.62
CA ASN A 125 14.88 -5.54 11.75
C ASN A 125 16.19 -4.76 11.57
N PRO A 126 16.61 -3.94 12.54
CA PRO A 126 17.72 -3.00 12.41
C PRO A 126 19.10 -3.67 12.59
N ASN A 127 19.31 -4.81 11.92
CA ASN A 127 20.51 -5.63 12.01
C ASN A 127 21.32 -5.71 10.72
N LYS A 128 20.75 -5.31 9.59
CA LYS A 128 21.37 -5.40 8.25
C LYS A 128 20.60 -4.57 7.23
N ALA A 129 21.11 -4.47 6.00
CA ALA A 129 20.46 -3.78 4.89
C ALA A 129 19.06 -4.31 4.60
N ALA A 130 18.18 -3.46 4.07
CA ALA A 130 16.90 -3.86 3.53
C ALA A 130 17.07 -4.83 2.34
N HIS A 131 16.14 -5.75 2.16
CA HIS A 131 16.09 -6.65 1.00
C HIS A 131 14.85 -6.40 0.14
N VAL A 132 14.79 -7.03 -1.04
CA VAL A 132 13.72 -6.83 -2.03
C VAL A 132 12.31 -7.07 -1.46
N GLY A 133 12.14 -8.03 -0.54
CA GLY A 133 10.84 -8.27 0.13
C GLY A 133 10.32 -7.05 0.91
N HIS A 134 11.22 -6.27 1.50
CA HIS A 134 10.85 -5.03 2.21
C HIS A 134 10.37 -3.94 1.25
N LEU A 135 10.86 -3.92 -0.01
CA LEU A 135 10.35 -2.99 -1.02
C LEU A 135 8.87 -3.26 -1.35
N ARG A 136 8.43 -4.53 -1.36
CA ARG A 136 7.01 -4.85 -1.56
C ARG A 136 6.17 -4.37 -0.39
N ASN A 137 6.59 -4.67 0.83
CA ASN A 137 5.91 -4.20 2.04
C ASN A 137 5.73 -2.69 2.03
N SER A 138 6.83 -1.96 1.83
CA SER A 138 6.81 -0.50 1.85
C SER A 138 6.00 0.10 0.70
N ALA A 139 6.05 -0.46 -0.51
CA ALA A 139 5.24 -0.01 -1.65
C ALA A 139 3.74 -0.20 -1.41
N LEU A 140 3.34 -1.34 -0.83
CA LEU A 140 1.94 -1.61 -0.48
C LEU A 140 1.48 -0.69 0.66
N GLY A 141 2.26 -0.57 1.73
CA GLY A 141 1.94 0.29 2.87
C GLY A 141 1.79 1.76 2.49
N ASP A 142 2.76 2.32 1.78
CA ASP A 142 2.71 3.70 1.31
C ASP A 142 1.56 3.95 0.32
N THR A 143 1.24 2.98 -0.55
CA THR A 143 0.06 3.09 -1.43
C THR A 143 -1.24 3.13 -0.62
N LEU A 144 -1.37 2.32 0.44
CA LEU A 144 -2.51 2.38 1.36
C LEU A 144 -2.62 3.77 2.02
N VAL A 145 -1.52 4.30 2.52
CA VAL A 145 -1.46 5.65 3.11
C VAL A 145 -2.00 6.69 2.13
N ARG A 146 -1.52 6.66 0.88
CA ARG A 146 -1.90 7.64 -0.15
C ARG A 146 -3.36 7.56 -0.55
N VAL A 147 -3.91 6.34 -0.71
CA VAL A 147 -5.34 6.18 -1.08
C VAL A 147 -6.27 6.56 0.08
N LEU A 148 -5.89 6.29 1.33
CA LEU A 148 -6.64 6.76 2.51
C LEU A 148 -6.62 8.29 2.61
N ARG A 149 -5.46 8.92 2.47
CA ARG A 149 -5.33 10.38 2.47
C ARG A 149 -6.09 11.02 1.31
N PHE A 150 -6.11 10.42 0.14
CA PHE A 150 -6.91 10.88 -1.00
C PHE A 150 -8.41 10.91 -0.69
N ARG A 151 -8.90 10.01 0.18
CA ARG A 151 -10.29 10.01 0.67
C ARG A 151 -10.48 10.88 1.90
N GLY A 152 -9.50 11.69 2.28
CA GLY A 152 -9.59 12.61 3.41
C GLY A 152 -9.44 11.94 4.78
N VAL A 153 -9.03 10.68 4.86
CA VAL A 153 -8.77 10.00 6.14
C VAL A 153 -7.46 10.52 6.73
N PRO A 154 -7.43 11.04 7.96
CA PRO A 154 -6.19 11.34 8.66
C PRO A 154 -5.40 10.05 8.89
N VAL A 155 -4.16 10.00 8.40
CA VAL A 155 -3.32 8.79 8.49
C VAL A 155 -2.04 9.10 9.25
N GLU A 156 -1.76 8.28 10.27
CA GLU A 156 -0.50 8.19 10.97
C GLU A 156 0.29 6.99 10.43
N VAL A 157 1.51 7.23 9.96
CA VAL A 157 2.37 6.21 9.34
C VAL A 157 3.42 5.77 10.33
N GLN A 158 3.40 4.50 10.71
CA GLN A 158 4.32 3.93 11.69
C GLN A 158 5.28 2.93 11.06
N ASN A 159 6.52 2.92 11.57
CA ASN A 159 7.52 1.91 11.27
C ASN A 159 8.03 1.33 12.60
N TYR A 160 7.75 0.04 12.82
CA TYR A 160 8.17 -0.69 14.01
C TYR A 160 9.62 -1.11 13.92
N ILE A 161 10.39 -0.85 14.98
CA ILE A 161 11.83 -1.12 15.06
C ILE A 161 12.09 -2.14 16.15
N ASP A 162 12.37 -3.38 15.76
CA ASP A 162 12.74 -4.48 16.67
C ASP A 162 14.24 -4.35 17.04
N ASP A 163 14.54 -3.46 17.99
CA ASP A 163 15.90 -3.17 18.47
C ASP A 163 16.37 -4.12 19.57
N THR A 164 15.49 -5.00 20.07
CA THR A 164 15.79 -5.96 21.15
C THR A 164 15.77 -7.41 20.71
N GLY A 165 15.55 -7.68 19.42
CA GLY A 165 15.37 -9.02 18.87
C GLY A 165 16.66 -9.80 18.66
N VAL A 166 16.49 -11.09 18.43
CA VAL A 166 17.56 -12.09 18.19
C VAL A 166 18.52 -11.65 17.08
N GLN A 167 18.02 -11.01 16.05
CA GLN A 167 18.87 -10.63 14.90
C GLN A 167 19.85 -9.49 15.23
N VAL A 168 19.45 -8.57 16.09
CA VAL A 168 20.35 -7.52 16.60
C VAL A 168 21.39 -8.12 17.54
N ALA A 169 20.96 -9.04 18.44
CA ALA A 169 21.87 -9.76 19.32
C ALA A 169 22.96 -10.51 18.54
N ASP A 170 22.63 -11.14 17.41
CA ASP A 170 23.60 -11.84 16.57
C ASP A 170 24.66 -10.89 16.00
N VAL A 171 24.28 -9.70 15.55
CA VAL A 171 25.24 -8.69 15.07
C VAL A 171 26.17 -8.24 16.22
N ILE A 172 25.63 -8.05 17.43
CA ILE A 172 26.44 -7.71 18.61
C ILE A 172 27.44 -8.83 18.94
N VAL A 173 26.99 -10.11 18.91
CA VAL A 173 27.89 -11.27 19.06
C VAL A 173 28.99 -11.25 17.99
N GLY A 174 28.63 -10.93 16.76
CA GLY A 174 29.59 -10.76 15.66
C GLY A 174 30.69 -9.75 15.98
N PHE A 175 30.33 -8.57 16.44
CA PHE A 175 31.28 -7.54 16.82
C PHE A 175 32.11 -7.92 18.04
N ARG A 176 31.47 -8.38 19.14
CA ARG A 176 32.11 -8.64 20.41
C ARG A 176 32.95 -9.92 20.42
N VAL A 177 32.42 -11.02 19.90
CA VAL A 177 33.00 -12.36 20.04
C VAL A 177 33.87 -12.73 18.83
N ILE A 178 33.37 -12.50 17.60
CA ILE A 178 34.12 -12.89 16.39
C ILE A 178 35.15 -11.85 16.03
N GLU A 179 34.81 -10.57 15.96
CA GLU A 179 35.72 -9.50 15.55
C GLU A 179 36.46 -8.84 16.71
N LYS A 180 35.99 -9.04 17.95
CA LYS A 180 36.55 -8.49 19.17
C LYS A 180 36.71 -6.98 19.13
N LYS A 181 35.70 -6.28 18.63
CA LYS A 181 35.67 -4.83 18.45
C LYS A 181 35.09 -4.12 19.68
N SER A 182 35.73 -3.03 20.06
CA SER A 182 35.24 -2.08 21.05
C SER A 182 34.13 -1.20 20.46
N LEU A 183 33.28 -0.59 21.30
CA LEU A 183 32.25 0.37 20.89
C LEU A 183 32.85 1.52 20.03
N ALA A 184 34.06 2.01 20.35
CA ALA A 184 34.70 3.05 19.59
C ALA A 184 35.06 2.62 18.15
N GLU A 185 35.61 1.42 17.98
CA GLU A 185 35.94 0.85 16.67
C GLU A 185 34.65 0.58 15.85
N ILE A 186 33.57 0.10 16.48
CA ILE A 186 32.28 -0.12 15.81
C ILE A 186 31.73 1.23 15.30
N ARG A 187 31.87 2.30 16.09
CA ARG A 187 31.45 3.65 15.68
C ARG A 187 32.26 4.15 14.48
N GLU A 188 33.58 3.93 14.47
CA GLU A 188 34.41 4.27 13.33
C GLU A 188 34.03 3.50 12.06
N ILE A 189 33.73 2.20 12.17
CA ILE A 189 33.25 1.37 11.07
C ILE A 189 31.91 1.92 10.57
N ALA A 190 30.99 2.29 11.49
CA ALA A 190 29.69 2.82 11.14
C ALA A 190 29.76 4.17 10.40
N ASP A 191 30.74 4.99 10.71
CA ASP A 191 30.95 6.31 10.10
C ASP A 191 31.72 6.24 8.77
N SER A 192 32.54 5.20 8.54
CA SER A 192 33.44 5.08 7.39
C SER A 192 32.97 4.10 6.30
N THR A 193 31.92 3.31 6.54
CA THR A 193 31.48 2.25 5.61
C THR A 193 29.99 2.32 5.30
N ARG A 194 29.53 1.49 4.36
CA ARG A 194 28.12 1.14 4.24
C ARG A 194 27.76 0.17 5.37
N PHE A 195 27.45 0.74 6.52
CA PHE A 195 27.36 0.00 7.77
C PHE A 195 26.29 -1.11 7.76
N ASP A 196 25.16 -0.88 7.10
CA ASP A 196 24.11 -1.89 6.90
C ASP A 196 24.58 -3.09 6.07
N TYR A 197 25.46 -2.87 5.08
CA TYR A 197 26.12 -3.92 4.29
C TYR A 197 27.17 -4.65 5.12
N TYR A 198 27.95 -3.93 5.89
CA TYR A 198 28.90 -4.52 6.82
C TYR A 198 28.19 -5.45 7.81
N CYS A 199 27.12 -4.98 8.43
CA CYS A 199 26.28 -5.77 9.33
C CYS A 199 25.65 -6.98 8.64
N TRP A 200 25.27 -6.86 7.35
CA TRP A 200 24.77 -7.99 6.56
C TRP A 200 25.81 -9.11 6.45
N ASP A 201 27.03 -8.77 6.09
CA ASP A 201 28.10 -9.75 5.93
C ASP A 201 28.51 -10.35 7.28
N LEU A 202 28.54 -9.52 8.33
CA LEU A 202 28.79 -9.97 9.70
C LEU A 202 27.72 -10.94 10.19
N TYR A 203 26.44 -10.63 10.00
CA TYR A 203 25.31 -11.50 10.36
C TYR A 203 25.39 -12.86 9.67
N SER A 204 25.77 -12.89 8.40
CA SER A 204 25.96 -14.14 7.65
C SER A 204 27.09 -14.98 8.24
N ARG A 205 28.21 -14.36 8.62
CA ARG A 205 29.35 -15.04 9.29
C ARG A 205 28.95 -15.57 10.68
N VAL A 206 28.18 -14.83 11.44
CA VAL A 206 27.66 -15.26 12.74
C VAL A 206 26.78 -16.50 12.62
N THR A 207 25.88 -16.50 11.63
CA THR A 207 25.00 -17.65 11.37
C THR A 207 25.80 -18.89 11.04
N GLN A 208 26.79 -18.80 10.15
CA GLN A 208 27.70 -19.91 9.84
C GLN A 208 28.53 -20.37 11.06
N TRP A 209 28.93 -19.41 11.91
CA TRP A 209 29.68 -19.73 13.12
C TRP A 209 28.85 -20.52 14.14
N TYR A 210 27.55 -20.23 14.28
CA TYR A 210 26.61 -21.04 15.08
C TYR A 210 26.34 -22.42 14.46
N ASP A 211 26.28 -22.50 13.13
CA ASP A 211 26.05 -23.77 12.43
C ASP A 211 27.24 -24.74 12.63
N GLY A 212 28.43 -24.21 12.77
CA GLY A 212 29.62 -25.00 13.08
C GLY A 212 29.66 -25.59 14.49
N ASP A 213 28.97 -24.99 15.45
CA ASP A 213 28.89 -25.45 16.84
C ASP A 213 27.70 -24.82 17.55
N LYS A 214 26.67 -25.59 17.80
CA LYS A 214 25.41 -25.13 18.44
C LYS A 214 25.60 -24.66 19.89
N ALA A 215 26.66 -25.10 20.61
CA ALA A 215 26.96 -24.60 21.95
C ALA A 215 27.23 -23.09 21.97
N ARG A 216 27.67 -22.52 20.85
CA ARG A 216 27.91 -21.06 20.70
C ARG A 216 26.66 -20.20 20.80
N LEU A 217 25.46 -20.79 20.70
CA LEU A 217 24.19 -20.11 20.91
C LEU A 217 24.02 -19.55 22.34
N THR A 218 24.83 -20.00 23.31
CA THR A 218 24.89 -19.39 24.64
C THR A 218 25.25 -17.91 24.58
N HIS A 219 26.16 -17.50 23.68
CA HIS A 219 26.52 -16.09 23.48
C HIS A 219 25.34 -15.23 23.04
N ARG A 220 24.44 -15.77 22.20
CA ARG A 220 23.19 -15.09 21.83
C ARG A 220 22.28 -14.88 23.04
N ALA A 221 22.09 -15.93 23.85
CA ALA A 221 21.24 -15.87 25.03
C ALA A 221 21.76 -14.85 26.07
N GLU A 222 23.08 -14.85 26.31
CA GLU A 222 23.75 -13.88 27.19
C GLU A 222 23.59 -12.45 26.65
N THR A 223 23.79 -12.25 25.33
CA THR A 223 23.68 -10.94 24.70
C THR A 223 22.23 -10.41 24.75
N LEU A 224 21.22 -11.26 24.52
CA LEU A 224 19.82 -10.87 24.67
C LEU A 224 19.52 -10.43 26.11
N HIS A 225 19.99 -11.18 27.09
CA HIS A 225 19.84 -10.81 28.50
C HIS A 225 20.48 -9.45 28.81
N ASP A 226 21.70 -9.21 28.33
CA ASP A 226 22.43 -7.95 28.46
C ASP A 226 21.65 -6.76 27.85
N ILE A 227 21.02 -6.96 26.66
CA ILE A 227 20.21 -5.94 25.99
C ILE A 227 18.96 -5.62 26.80
N GLU A 228 18.27 -6.66 27.28
CA GLU A 228 17.04 -6.48 28.08
C GLU A 228 17.32 -5.82 29.43
N GLN A 229 18.44 -6.13 30.07
CA GLN A 229 18.86 -5.51 31.31
C GLN A 229 19.18 -4.01 31.15
N GLY A 230 19.74 -3.63 30.00
CA GLY A 230 20.19 -2.28 29.70
C GLY A 230 21.41 -1.83 30.53
N GLY A 231 22.04 -0.73 30.14
CA GLY A 231 23.23 -0.20 30.81
C GLY A 231 24.48 -1.06 30.66
N THR A 232 24.47 -2.04 29.81
CA THR A 232 25.61 -2.91 29.48
C THR A 232 26.29 -2.46 28.17
N GLU A 233 27.54 -2.86 27.96
CA GLU A 233 28.22 -2.60 26.68
C GLU A 233 27.44 -3.20 25.50
N ALA A 234 26.84 -4.38 25.65
CA ALA A 234 26.04 -5.01 24.62
C ALA A 234 24.81 -4.14 24.26
N ALA A 235 24.15 -3.57 25.27
CA ALA A 235 23.00 -2.68 25.03
C ALA A 235 23.44 -1.37 24.33
N GLU A 236 24.61 -0.81 24.66
CA GLU A 236 25.15 0.36 23.96
C GLU A 236 25.52 0.07 22.51
N ILE A 237 26.14 -1.08 22.22
CA ILE A 237 26.45 -1.54 20.86
C ILE A 237 25.14 -1.75 20.10
N GLY A 238 24.14 -2.42 20.70
CA GLY A 238 22.84 -2.64 20.09
C GLY A 238 22.13 -1.34 19.71
N ALA A 239 22.12 -0.35 20.60
CA ALA A 239 21.57 0.96 20.34
C ALA A 239 22.28 1.69 19.19
N LEU A 240 23.61 1.62 19.12
CA LEU A 240 24.41 2.17 18.03
C LEU A 240 24.10 1.48 16.69
N VAL A 241 24.08 0.14 16.67
CA VAL A 241 23.79 -0.65 15.48
C VAL A 241 22.38 -0.32 14.97
N ALA A 242 21.37 -0.36 15.84
CA ALA A 242 20.00 -0.09 15.47
C ALA A 242 19.81 1.34 14.94
N ASP A 243 20.35 2.37 15.61
CA ASP A 243 20.26 3.77 15.12
C ASP A 243 20.87 3.92 13.73
N ARG A 244 22.08 3.40 13.53
CA ARG A 244 22.82 3.55 12.27
C ARG A 244 22.12 2.79 11.12
N VAL A 245 21.68 1.57 11.36
CA VAL A 245 20.98 0.76 10.36
C VAL A 245 19.61 1.34 10.03
N VAL A 246 18.83 1.80 11.01
CA VAL A 246 17.54 2.49 10.76
C VAL A 246 17.74 3.71 9.86
N ARG A 247 18.78 4.51 10.08
CA ARG A 247 19.07 5.66 9.19
C ARG A 247 19.35 5.24 7.76
N THR A 248 19.97 4.07 7.53
CA THR A 248 20.18 3.56 6.18
C THR A 248 18.86 3.05 5.57
N HIS A 249 18.03 2.35 6.36
CA HIS A 249 16.70 1.94 5.92
C HIS A 249 15.84 3.12 5.49
N LEU A 250 15.82 4.21 6.26
CA LEU A 250 15.08 5.43 5.91
C LEU A 250 15.56 6.03 4.58
N ARG A 251 16.88 6.02 4.30
CA ARG A 251 17.42 6.47 3.00
C ARG A 251 16.96 5.58 1.86
N THR A 252 16.99 4.25 2.02
CA THR A 252 16.50 3.31 1.03
C THR A 252 15.00 3.51 0.76
N MET A 253 14.20 3.71 1.81
CA MET A 253 12.76 3.95 1.69
C MET A 253 12.45 5.31 1.05
N ALA A 254 13.21 6.35 1.37
CA ALA A 254 13.07 7.67 0.72
C ALA A 254 13.31 7.59 -0.80
N ARG A 255 14.24 6.74 -1.27
CA ARG A 255 14.42 6.46 -2.72
C ARG A 255 13.16 5.88 -3.35
N MET A 256 12.36 5.14 -2.59
CA MET A 256 11.08 4.58 -3.00
C MET A 256 9.90 5.53 -2.81
N ASN A 257 10.11 6.81 -2.49
CA ASN A 257 9.10 7.80 -2.14
C ASN A 257 8.22 7.36 -0.93
N VAL A 258 8.82 6.64 0.01
CA VAL A 258 8.17 6.15 1.23
C VAL A 258 8.64 6.97 2.43
N ASP A 259 7.68 7.37 3.26
CA ASP A 259 7.92 8.21 4.43
C ASP A 259 7.10 7.77 5.65
N TYR A 260 7.47 8.25 6.85
CA TYR A 260 6.89 7.85 8.12
C TYR A 260 6.64 9.06 9.01
N ASP A 261 5.66 8.94 9.92
CA ASP A 261 5.40 9.94 10.95
C ASP A 261 6.07 9.55 12.29
N LEU A 262 6.08 8.24 12.60
CA LEU A 262 6.61 7.71 13.85
C LEU A 262 7.45 6.45 13.66
N LEU A 263 8.59 6.38 14.32
CA LEU A 263 9.37 5.17 14.56
C LEU A 263 9.08 4.66 15.96
N THR A 264 8.50 3.47 16.07
CA THR A 264 8.20 2.85 17.38
C THR A 264 9.27 1.83 17.70
N TRP A 265 10.01 2.05 18.79
CA TRP A 265 11.08 1.17 19.24
C TRP A 265 10.54 0.11 20.20
N GLU A 266 10.80 -1.16 19.93
CA GLU A 266 10.35 -2.27 20.77
C GLU A 266 10.89 -2.17 22.20
N GLY A 267 12.15 -1.73 22.34
CA GLY A 267 12.76 -1.54 23.64
C GLY A 267 12.02 -0.55 24.53
N ASP A 268 11.27 0.42 23.98
CA ASP A 268 10.50 1.36 24.77
C ASP A 268 9.20 0.71 25.29
N ILE A 269 8.59 -0.19 24.54
CA ILE A 269 7.43 -1.00 24.99
C ILE A 269 7.80 -1.80 26.22
N LEU A 270 9.01 -2.38 26.24
CA LEU A 270 9.53 -3.15 27.36
C LEU A 270 9.83 -2.24 28.57
N ARG A 271 10.62 -1.16 28.38
CA ARG A 271 11.05 -0.23 29.43
C ARG A 271 9.85 0.46 30.10
N LEU A 272 8.83 0.84 29.33
CA LEU A 272 7.58 1.45 29.86
C LEU A 272 6.61 0.43 30.43
N LYS A 273 6.94 -0.86 30.37
CA LYS A 273 6.11 -1.94 30.89
C LYS A 273 4.67 -1.93 30.34
N PHE A 274 4.49 -1.62 29.06
CA PHE A 274 3.19 -1.64 28.37
C PHE A 274 2.53 -3.00 28.49
N TRP A 275 3.36 -4.03 28.42
CA TRP A 275 2.90 -5.42 28.58
C TRP A 275 2.21 -5.66 29.92
N ALA A 276 2.74 -5.15 31.04
CA ALA A 276 2.15 -5.40 32.36
C ALA A 276 0.70 -4.96 32.41
N GLN A 277 0.38 -3.81 31.84
CA GLN A 277 -0.99 -3.29 31.79
C GLN A 277 -1.89 -4.07 30.83
N ALA A 278 -1.40 -4.43 29.63
CA ALA A 278 -2.13 -5.28 28.72
C ALA A 278 -2.41 -6.67 29.33
N PHE A 279 -1.44 -7.20 30.07
CA PHE A 279 -1.57 -8.48 30.77
C PHE A 279 -2.62 -8.44 31.89
N ASP A 280 -2.66 -7.37 32.67
CA ASP A 280 -3.69 -7.19 33.70
C ASP A 280 -5.10 -7.17 33.10
N VAL A 281 -5.28 -6.51 31.96
CA VAL A 281 -6.55 -6.51 31.19
C VAL A 281 -6.90 -7.92 30.72
N LEU A 282 -5.97 -8.61 30.09
CA LEU A 282 -6.18 -9.98 29.58
C LEU A 282 -6.44 -10.98 30.69
N LYS A 283 -5.80 -10.81 31.83
CA LYS A 283 -6.01 -11.66 33.02
C LYS A 283 -7.39 -11.41 33.63
N ALA A 284 -7.77 -10.15 33.80
CA ALA A 284 -9.06 -9.78 34.34
C ALA A 284 -10.24 -10.25 33.48
N SER A 285 -10.07 -10.28 32.15
CA SER A 285 -11.07 -10.76 31.20
C SER A 285 -11.10 -12.29 31.06
N GLY A 286 -10.11 -13.01 31.64
CA GLY A 286 -9.97 -14.48 31.45
C GLY A 286 -9.40 -14.87 30.08
N ALA A 287 -8.91 -13.92 29.29
CA ALA A 287 -8.28 -14.17 27.97
C ALA A 287 -6.98 -14.96 28.08
N VAL A 288 -6.30 -14.86 29.21
CA VAL A 288 -5.10 -15.63 29.55
C VAL A 288 -5.29 -16.31 30.90
N TYR A 289 -4.78 -17.51 31.03
CA TYR A 289 -4.80 -18.26 32.29
C TYR A 289 -3.46 -18.97 32.53
N LEU A 290 -3.18 -19.25 33.81
CA LEU A 290 -2.00 -19.99 34.23
C LEU A 290 -2.21 -21.48 33.95
N GLN A 291 -1.41 -22.09 33.10
CA GLN A 291 -1.44 -23.53 32.88
C GLN A 291 -0.77 -24.21 34.07
N THR A 292 -1.49 -25.14 34.72
CA THR A 292 -1.02 -25.82 35.92
C THR A 292 -0.53 -27.25 35.67
N GLU A 293 -0.84 -27.81 34.52
CA GLU A 293 -0.53 -29.21 34.17
C GLU A 293 0.14 -29.32 32.80
N GLY A 294 0.80 -30.46 32.56
CA GLY A 294 1.43 -30.73 31.28
C GLY A 294 2.72 -29.96 31.02
N ARG A 295 3.12 -29.91 29.77
CA ARG A 295 4.40 -29.33 29.33
C ARG A 295 4.46 -27.81 29.51
N LEU A 296 3.33 -27.13 29.49
CA LEU A 296 3.22 -25.68 29.66
C LEU A 296 2.96 -25.25 31.10
N ALA A 297 3.10 -26.18 32.08
CA ALA A 297 2.89 -25.87 33.48
C ALA A 297 3.75 -24.67 33.93
N GLY A 298 3.11 -23.69 34.61
CA GLY A 298 3.72 -22.46 35.05
C GLY A 298 3.74 -21.34 33.98
N CYS A 299 3.34 -21.62 32.75
CA CYS A 299 3.20 -20.59 31.72
C CYS A 299 1.80 -19.96 31.73
N TRP A 300 1.73 -18.69 31.40
CA TRP A 300 0.45 -18.04 31.06
C TRP A 300 0.18 -18.24 29.58
N VAL A 301 -0.97 -18.80 29.27
CA VAL A 301 -1.36 -19.19 27.91
C VAL A 301 -2.67 -18.51 27.49
N MET A 302 -2.81 -18.28 26.18
CA MET A 302 -4.05 -17.86 25.55
C MET A 302 -4.60 -19.03 24.71
N PRO A 303 -5.87 -19.42 24.86
CA PRO A 303 -6.48 -20.44 24.02
C PRO A 303 -6.61 -19.94 22.59
N ILE A 304 -6.45 -20.84 21.63
CA ILE A 304 -6.61 -20.54 20.21
C ILE A 304 -7.99 -21.05 19.78
N GLU A 305 -8.86 -20.14 19.30
CA GLU A 305 -10.12 -20.55 18.70
C GLU A 305 -9.90 -21.09 17.30
N GLU A 306 -10.35 -22.33 17.04
CA GLU A 306 -10.38 -22.88 15.68
C GLU A 306 -11.42 -22.14 14.83
N ASP A 307 -11.03 -21.67 13.65
CA ASP A 307 -11.95 -21.06 12.68
C ASP A 307 -13.08 -22.04 12.31
N LYS A 308 -14.30 -21.74 12.70
CA LYS A 308 -15.51 -22.43 12.22
C LYS A 308 -15.98 -21.96 10.85
N ASP A 309 -15.12 -21.27 10.07
CA ASP A 309 -15.49 -20.79 8.73
C ASP A 309 -15.21 -21.86 7.66
N PRO A 310 -16.24 -22.52 7.08
CA PRO A 310 -16.07 -23.57 6.08
C PRO A 310 -15.69 -23.07 4.69
N GLY A 311 -15.44 -21.74 4.51
CA GLY A 311 -15.30 -21.08 3.20
C GLY A 311 -13.89 -21.07 2.61
N LEU A 312 -12.84 -21.34 3.37
CA LEU A 312 -11.45 -21.39 2.88
C LEU A 312 -10.91 -22.82 2.90
N LYS A 313 -11.46 -23.69 2.05
CA LYS A 313 -10.73 -24.91 1.68
C LYS A 313 -9.47 -24.48 0.95
N ALA A 314 -8.34 -24.63 1.62
CA ALA A 314 -7.02 -24.57 1.02
C ALA A 314 -7.03 -25.42 -0.27
N GLN A 315 -6.72 -24.79 -1.40
CA GLN A 315 -6.32 -25.52 -2.59
C GLN A 315 -5.13 -26.39 -2.17
N GLY A 316 -5.19 -27.66 -2.53
CA GLY A 316 -4.37 -28.74 -2.05
C GLY A 316 -2.87 -28.49 -2.03
N PRO A 317 -2.11 -29.33 -1.31
CA PRO A 317 -0.70 -29.10 -1.05
C PRO A 317 0.07 -29.06 -2.37
N GLY A 318 0.51 -27.87 -2.73
CA GLY A 318 1.68 -27.72 -3.58
C GLY A 318 2.86 -28.40 -2.88
N PRO A 319 3.93 -28.79 -3.60
CA PRO A 319 5.01 -29.56 -3.04
C PRO A 319 5.48 -28.90 -1.75
N LYS A 320 5.59 -29.69 -0.69
CA LYS A 320 6.07 -29.27 0.62
C LYS A 320 7.42 -28.56 0.46
N ALA A 321 7.38 -27.25 0.32
CA ALA A 321 8.50 -26.44 0.71
C ALA A 321 8.53 -26.54 2.24
N GLU A 322 9.60 -27.09 2.78
CA GLU A 322 9.85 -27.04 4.21
C GLU A 322 9.69 -25.60 4.64
N SER A 323 8.62 -25.34 5.41
CA SER A 323 8.38 -24.04 6.01
C SER A 323 9.65 -23.70 6.80
N PRO A 324 10.27 -22.53 6.62
CA PRO A 324 11.25 -22.09 7.58
C PRO A 324 10.47 -21.91 8.89
N GLU A 325 10.79 -22.76 9.86
CA GLU A 325 10.28 -22.64 11.22
C GLU A 325 10.38 -21.20 11.69
N PRO A 326 9.37 -20.67 12.42
CA PRO A 326 9.54 -19.42 13.14
C PRO A 326 10.82 -19.57 13.96
N VAL A 327 11.63 -18.52 14.03
CA VAL A 327 12.85 -18.51 14.83
C VAL A 327 12.43 -18.79 16.24
N ALA A 328 12.47 -20.06 16.62
CA ALA A 328 12.34 -20.45 17.99
C ALA A 328 13.47 -19.73 18.75
N ASP A 329 13.11 -19.00 19.78
CA ASP A 329 14.03 -18.64 20.84
C ASP A 329 14.78 -19.94 21.23
N ALA A 330 16.03 -20.03 20.83
CA ALA A 330 16.84 -21.24 20.96
C ALA A 330 17.22 -21.48 22.42
N ALA A 331 16.26 -21.93 23.20
CA ALA A 331 16.47 -22.54 24.52
C ALA A 331 15.40 -23.59 24.86
N VAL A 332 14.54 -23.98 23.91
CA VAL A 332 13.57 -25.09 24.13
C VAL A 332 13.58 -25.97 22.89
N GLY A 333 13.88 -27.25 23.08
CA GLY A 333 14.01 -28.23 22.01
C GLY A 333 12.74 -28.45 21.20
N ASP A 334 12.90 -29.17 20.08
CA ASP A 334 11.96 -29.51 18.99
C ASP A 334 10.56 -30.06 19.37
N ASP A 335 10.17 -29.98 20.62
CA ASP A 335 8.92 -30.52 21.16
C ASP A 335 7.75 -29.50 21.16
N GLU A 336 7.89 -28.28 20.60
CA GLU A 336 6.78 -27.31 20.57
C GLU A 336 5.71 -27.60 19.50
N ALA A 337 5.93 -28.53 18.57
CA ALA A 337 5.08 -28.70 17.40
C ALA A 337 3.68 -29.30 17.72
N ASP A 338 3.53 -30.19 18.66
CA ASP A 338 2.28 -30.98 18.86
C ASP A 338 1.32 -30.47 19.95
N ALA A 339 1.80 -29.65 20.91
CA ALA A 339 0.91 -29.01 21.90
C ALA A 339 0.52 -27.57 21.50
N ALA A 340 1.12 -27.05 20.45
CA ALA A 340 0.93 -25.68 19.92
C ALA A 340 -0.42 -25.46 19.22
N GLU A 341 -1.23 -26.52 19.04
CA GLU A 341 -2.47 -26.39 18.27
C GLU A 341 -3.64 -25.75 19.02
N ARG A 342 -3.62 -25.67 20.35
CA ARG A 342 -4.75 -25.14 21.14
C ARG A 342 -4.43 -23.99 22.10
N GLU A 343 -3.17 -23.78 22.45
CA GLU A 343 -2.75 -22.79 23.44
C GLU A 343 -1.45 -22.10 23.02
N LYS A 344 -1.40 -20.78 23.12
CA LYS A 344 -0.18 -20.00 22.86
C LYS A 344 0.40 -19.44 24.15
N VAL A 345 1.69 -19.70 24.38
CA VAL A 345 2.42 -19.14 25.52
C VAL A 345 2.58 -17.62 25.34
N ILE A 346 2.06 -16.86 26.29
CA ILE A 346 2.14 -15.40 26.34
C ILE A 346 3.22 -14.97 27.35
N VAL A 347 3.28 -15.61 28.53
CA VAL A 347 4.35 -15.44 29.50
C VAL A 347 4.88 -16.82 29.89
N ARG A 348 6.18 -16.98 29.84
CA ARG A 348 6.87 -18.23 30.20
C ARG A 348 6.85 -18.45 31.70
N SER A 349 7.10 -19.67 32.16
CA SER A 349 7.17 -20.05 33.57
C SER A 349 8.22 -19.27 34.37
N ASN A 350 9.27 -18.75 33.72
CA ASN A 350 10.29 -17.88 34.33
C ASN A 350 9.90 -16.38 34.35
N GLY A 351 8.66 -16.03 33.94
CA GLY A 351 8.15 -14.65 33.90
C GLY A 351 8.52 -13.85 32.65
N VAL A 352 9.25 -14.44 31.70
CA VAL A 352 9.62 -13.77 30.44
C VAL A 352 8.41 -13.68 29.49
N VAL A 353 8.11 -12.45 29.04
CA VAL A 353 7.06 -12.18 28.06
C VAL A 353 7.50 -12.55 26.66
N THR A 354 6.67 -13.29 25.93
CA THR A 354 6.94 -13.64 24.54
C THR A 354 6.68 -12.45 23.61
N TYR A 355 7.16 -12.55 22.36
CA TYR A 355 6.89 -11.54 21.35
C TYR A 355 5.38 -11.27 21.13
N VAL A 356 4.54 -12.30 21.26
CA VAL A 356 3.06 -12.16 21.16
C VAL A 356 2.51 -11.16 22.19
N GLY A 357 3.02 -11.22 23.42
CA GLY A 357 2.60 -10.30 24.47
C GLY A 357 2.97 -8.84 24.17
N LYS A 358 4.15 -8.60 23.62
CA LYS A 358 4.61 -7.28 23.20
C LYS A 358 3.70 -6.70 22.09
N ASP A 359 3.40 -7.51 21.09
CA ASP A 359 2.55 -7.11 19.96
C ASP A 359 1.10 -6.81 20.39
N ILE A 360 0.55 -7.58 21.35
CA ILE A 360 -0.78 -7.30 21.93
C ILE A 360 -0.76 -5.93 22.64
N ALA A 361 0.24 -5.66 23.48
CA ALA A 361 0.34 -4.39 24.18
C ALA A 361 0.45 -3.19 23.23
N TYR A 362 1.24 -3.35 22.17
CA TYR A 362 1.39 -2.33 21.14
C TYR A 362 0.10 -2.13 20.35
N GLN A 363 -0.61 -3.21 20.00
CA GLN A 363 -1.90 -3.11 19.33
C GLN A 363 -2.95 -2.39 20.20
N PHE A 364 -2.97 -2.63 21.52
CA PHE A 364 -3.83 -1.94 22.44
C PHE A 364 -3.52 -0.44 22.51
N TRP A 365 -2.23 -0.08 22.49
CA TRP A 365 -1.83 1.32 22.44
C TRP A 365 -2.26 1.99 21.14
N LYS A 366 -2.06 1.35 19.98
CA LYS A 366 -2.51 1.88 18.66
C LYS A 366 -4.01 2.22 18.68
N LEU A 367 -4.82 1.41 19.34
CA LEU A 367 -6.28 1.58 19.43
C LEU A 367 -6.71 2.45 20.62
N GLY A 368 -5.78 3.00 21.40
CA GLY A 368 -6.08 3.85 22.56
C GLY A 368 -6.64 3.09 23.78
N LEU A 369 -6.45 1.77 23.82
CA LEU A 369 -7.02 0.88 24.87
C LEU A 369 -6.07 0.63 26.03
N LEU A 370 -4.79 1.06 25.92
CA LEU A 370 -3.77 0.75 26.92
C LEU A 370 -3.82 1.71 28.14
N GLY A 371 -4.32 2.93 27.97
CA GLY A 371 -4.34 3.96 29.03
C GLY A 371 -2.96 4.49 29.42
N ARG A 372 -1.94 4.21 28.62
CA ARG A 372 -0.56 4.70 28.73
C ARG A 372 -0.05 5.15 27.38
N ASP A 373 0.94 6.05 27.40
CA ASP A 373 1.56 6.56 26.19
C ASP A 373 3.09 6.51 26.31
N PHE A 374 3.77 6.62 25.16
CA PHE A 374 5.22 6.80 25.08
C PHE A 374 5.60 8.23 25.42
N CYS A 375 6.89 8.45 25.67
CA CYS A 375 7.51 9.74 25.41
C CYS A 375 7.96 9.77 23.94
N TYR A 376 8.11 10.96 23.38
CA TYR A 376 8.47 11.13 21.96
C TYR A 376 9.63 12.10 21.83
N ARG A 377 10.50 11.83 20.84
CA ARG A 377 11.62 12.73 20.49
C ARG A 377 11.74 12.85 18.98
N VAL A 378 12.29 13.97 18.52
CA VAL A 378 12.63 14.11 17.11
C VAL A 378 13.81 13.19 16.77
N PHE A 379 13.60 12.22 15.86
CA PHE A 379 14.65 11.34 15.36
C PHE A 379 15.50 12.03 14.30
N THR A 380 14.85 12.74 13.38
CA THR A 380 15.51 13.57 12.36
C THR A 380 14.53 14.60 11.80
N THR A 381 15.07 15.72 11.31
CA THR A 381 14.29 16.76 10.63
C THR A 381 14.39 16.56 9.12
N ARG A 382 13.25 16.67 8.42
CA ARG A 382 13.13 16.53 6.97
C ARG A 382 12.55 17.83 6.40
N PRO A 383 12.63 18.08 5.07
CA PRO A 383 12.09 19.30 4.47
C PRO A 383 10.58 19.56 4.76
N HIS A 384 9.80 18.48 4.94
CA HIS A 384 8.36 18.53 5.20
C HIS A 384 7.97 18.33 6.67
N GLY A 385 8.94 18.31 7.60
CA GLY A 385 8.68 18.24 9.02
C GLY A 385 9.52 17.17 9.75
N PRO A 386 9.40 17.09 11.08
CA PRO A 386 10.14 16.11 11.88
C PRO A 386 9.64 14.68 11.65
N LEU A 387 10.55 13.73 11.71
CA LEU A 387 10.27 12.32 11.93
C LEU A 387 10.44 12.06 13.42
N TRP A 388 9.39 11.54 14.04
CA TRP A 388 9.37 11.26 15.47
C TRP A 388 9.82 9.83 15.77
N ALA A 389 10.30 9.61 16.97
CA ALA A 389 10.57 8.30 17.53
C ALA A 389 10.05 8.22 18.96
N THR A 390 9.62 7.03 19.37
CA THR A 390 9.32 6.77 20.78
C THR A 390 10.58 6.87 21.64
N CYS A 391 10.43 7.13 22.93
CA CYS A 391 11.44 7.00 23.94
C CYS A 391 10.81 6.67 25.29
N ALA A 392 11.60 6.03 26.17
CA ALA A 392 11.11 5.64 27.49
C ALA A 392 11.13 6.81 28.50
N SER A 393 11.92 7.85 28.25
CA SER A 393 12.02 9.04 29.11
C SER A 393 12.63 10.22 28.39
N GLY A 394 12.44 11.43 28.89
CA GLY A 394 13.11 12.64 28.37
C GLY A 394 12.65 13.08 27.01
N GLY A 395 11.35 12.86 26.68
CA GLY A 395 10.78 13.28 25.41
C GLY A 395 10.50 14.78 25.32
N ASP A 396 10.23 15.21 24.09
CA ASP A 396 9.75 16.57 23.79
C ASP A 396 8.27 16.71 24.16
N ASN A 397 7.89 17.86 24.70
CA ASN A 397 6.50 18.11 25.11
C ASN A 397 5.60 18.55 23.94
N ASP A 398 6.18 19.07 22.88
CA ASP A 398 5.47 19.57 21.69
C ASP A 398 5.56 18.53 20.54
N HIS A 399 4.73 17.51 20.64
CA HIS A 399 4.64 16.43 19.67
C HIS A 399 3.19 16.22 19.21
N PRO A 400 2.96 15.66 17.99
CA PRO A 400 1.63 15.24 17.56
C PRO A 400 1.01 14.18 18.50
N ALA A 401 -0.31 14.12 18.54
CA ALA A 401 -1.01 13.06 19.27
C ALA A 401 -0.89 11.74 18.46
N PHE A 402 0.02 10.87 18.87
CA PHE A 402 0.20 9.54 18.29
C PHE A 402 -0.71 8.49 18.93
N GLY A 403 -0.89 7.34 18.28
CA GLY A 403 -1.77 6.29 18.77
C GLY A 403 -3.26 6.64 18.74
N GLY A 404 -4.09 5.88 19.45
CA GLY A 404 -5.53 6.16 19.64
C GLY A 404 -6.32 6.21 18.32
N ALA A 405 -6.03 5.32 17.38
CA ALA A 405 -6.66 5.31 16.07
C ALA A 405 -8.00 4.57 16.05
N ALA A 406 -8.89 4.99 15.14
CA ALA A 406 -10.13 4.28 14.87
C ALA A 406 -9.91 3.00 14.05
N TYR A 407 -8.92 2.99 13.16
CA TYR A 407 -8.56 1.86 12.32
C TYR A 407 -7.05 1.63 12.37
N VAL A 408 -6.64 0.37 12.41
CA VAL A 408 -5.23 -0.03 12.36
C VAL A 408 -5.03 -1.02 11.22
N TYR A 409 -4.06 -0.72 10.36
CA TYR A 409 -3.62 -1.61 9.28
C TYR A 409 -2.19 -2.06 9.55
N ASN A 410 -2.01 -3.35 9.79
CA ASN A 410 -0.69 -3.97 9.93
C ASN A 410 -0.32 -4.62 8.59
N VAL A 411 0.65 -4.03 7.87
CA VAL A 411 1.13 -4.52 6.57
C VAL A 411 2.22 -5.56 6.81
N ILE A 412 1.84 -6.83 6.83
CA ILE A 412 2.70 -7.93 7.29
C ILE A 412 2.56 -9.12 6.35
N ASP A 413 3.67 -9.83 6.11
CA ASP A 413 3.73 -11.05 5.30
C ASP A 413 2.70 -12.11 5.76
N VAL A 414 2.11 -12.84 4.81
CA VAL A 414 1.07 -13.86 5.08
C VAL A 414 1.53 -14.94 6.06
N ARG A 415 2.83 -15.24 6.13
CA ARG A 415 3.40 -16.23 7.06
C ARG A 415 3.23 -15.85 8.54
N GLN A 416 2.92 -14.58 8.84
CA GLN A 416 2.62 -14.11 10.20
C GLN A 416 1.10 -13.96 10.46
N SER A 417 0.25 -14.51 9.62
CA SER A 417 -1.23 -14.43 9.75
C SER A 417 -1.72 -14.98 11.09
N TYR A 418 -1.04 -16.01 11.62
CA TYR A 418 -1.36 -16.59 12.91
C TYR A 418 -1.27 -15.55 14.05
N LEU A 419 -0.18 -14.79 14.12
CA LEU A 419 -0.01 -13.73 15.12
C LEU A 419 -1.13 -12.68 15.03
N GLN A 420 -1.51 -12.28 13.83
CA GLN A 420 -2.57 -11.29 13.63
C GLN A 420 -3.95 -11.79 14.08
N LYS A 421 -4.22 -13.10 13.97
CA LYS A 421 -5.41 -13.71 14.56
C LYS A 421 -5.40 -13.63 16.09
N LEU A 422 -4.25 -13.89 16.72
CA LEU A 422 -4.10 -13.78 18.18
C LEU A 422 -4.35 -12.33 18.67
N LEU A 423 -3.89 -11.31 17.93
CA LEU A 423 -4.16 -9.92 18.27
C LEU A 423 -5.67 -9.61 18.26
N LYS A 424 -6.41 -10.11 17.27
CA LYS A 424 -7.87 -9.97 17.24
C LYS A 424 -8.55 -10.69 18.38
N GLN A 425 -8.15 -11.92 18.68
CA GLN A 425 -8.70 -12.68 19.81
C GLN A 425 -8.44 -11.97 21.13
N ALA A 426 -7.25 -11.42 21.32
CA ALA A 426 -6.93 -10.63 22.51
C ALA A 426 -7.84 -9.41 22.68
N LEU A 427 -8.15 -8.70 21.59
CA LEU A 427 -9.07 -7.55 21.59
C LEU A 427 -10.50 -7.97 21.94
N VAL A 428 -11.01 -9.06 21.33
CA VAL A 428 -12.35 -9.59 21.63
C VAL A 428 -12.43 -10.04 23.10
N ALA A 429 -11.45 -10.79 23.55
CA ALA A 429 -11.41 -11.31 24.93
C ALA A 429 -11.24 -10.20 25.96
N ALA A 430 -10.58 -9.08 25.62
CA ALA A 430 -10.52 -7.88 26.45
C ALA A 430 -11.81 -7.05 26.45
N GLY A 431 -12.87 -7.49 25.77
CA GLY A 431 -14.17 -6.80 25.72
C GLY A 431 -14.28 -5.72 24.62
N HIS A 432 -13.39 -5.73 23.62
CA HIS A 432 -13.34 -4.75 22.54
C HIS A 432 -13.56 -5.37 21.14
N PRO A 433 -14.71 -6.04 20.87
CA PRO A 433 -14.95 -6.70 19.58
C PRO A 433 -14.95 -5.71 18.39
N GLU A 434 -15.48 -4.49 18.58
CA GLU A 434 -15.46 -3.47 17.53
C GLU A 434 -14.04 -3.01 17.19
N ALA A 435 -13.11 -3.00 18.14
CA ALA A 435 -11.71 -2.69 17.91
C ALA A 435 -11.02 -3.84 17.15
N ALA A 436 -11.39 -5.08 17.44
CA ALA A 436 -10.93 -6.26 16.69
C ALA A 436 -11.33 -6.21 15.21
N ASP A 437 -12.57 -5.77 14.90
CA ASP A 437 -13.04 -5.60 13.52
C ASP A 437 -12.31 -4.49 12.78
N ARG A 438 -11.80 -3.49 13.49
CA ARG A 438 -11.04 -2.35 12.96
C ARG A 438 -9.52 -2.56 12.96
N SER A 439 -9.07 -3.73 13.43
CA SER A 439 -7.67 -4.20 13.36
C SER A 439 -7.49 -5.06 12.10
N HIS A 440 -6.89 -4.51 11.05
CA HIS A 440 -6.76 -5.15 9.75
C HIS A 440 -5.36 -5.70 9.55
N HIS A 441 -5.25 -7.01 9.30
CA HIS A 441 -4.05 -7.61 8.74
C HIS A 441 -4.05 -7.40 7.23
N PHE A 442 -3.19 -6.52 6.75
CA PHE A 442 -2.93 -6.40 5.33
C PHE A 442 -1.85 -7.41 4.93
N SER A 443 -2.26 -8.65 4.70
CA SER A 443 -1.37 -9.74 4.30
C SER A 443 -0.97 -9.65 2.84
N TYR A 444 0.27 -10.05 2.53
CA TYR A 444 0.80 -10.14 1.17
C TYR A 444 1.78 -11.31 1.06
N GLU A 445 1.93 -11.84 -0.18
CA GLU A 445 2.86 -12.90 -0.51
C GLU A 445 4.27 -12.39 -0.83
N MET A 446 5.26 -13.27 -0.77
CA MET A 446 6.68 -12.97 -0.96
C MET A 446 7.03 -12.51 -2.39
N VAL A 447 8.20 -11.87 -2.50
CA VAL A 447 8.87 -11.54 -3.77
C VAL A 447 10.07 -12.46 -3.94
N THR A 448 10.18 -13.03 -5.13
CA THR A 448 11.31 -13.80 -5.63
C THR A 448 11.89 -13.11 -6.86
N LEU A 449 12.98 -13.61 -7.42
CA LEU A 449 13.60 -13.03 -8.61
C LEU A 449 13.57 -14.03 -9.79
N SER A 450 13.48 -13.50 -11.00
CA SER A 450 13.80 -14.29 -12.19
C SER A 450 15.28 -14.65 -12.21
N HIS A 451 15.62 -15.78 -12.87
CA HIS A 451 17.03 -16.17 -13.04
C HIS A 451 17.86 -15.12 -13.79
N ALA A 452 17.23 -14.40 -14.74
CA ALA A 452 17.87 -13.33 -15.47
C ALA A 452 18.23 -12.17 -14.52
N THR A 453 17.27 -11.73 -13.71
CA THR A 453 17.48 -10.67 -12.73
C THR A 453 18.53 -11.04 -11.68
N ALA A 454 18.49 -12.27 -11.14
CA ALA A 454 19.47 -12.73 -10.16
C ALA A 454 20.90 -12.69 -10.75
N ARG A 455 21.10 -13.15 -11.97
CA ARG A 455 22.42 -13.09 -12.65
C ARG A 455 22.88 -11.66 -12.91
N GLU A 456 21.99 -10.76 -13.33
CA GLU A 456 22.33 -9.36 -13.59
C GLU A 456 22.75 -8.64 -12.29
N LEU A 457 22.21 -9.06 -11.15
CA LEU A 457 22.59 -8.59 -9.80
C LEU A 457 23.84 -9.29 -9.27
N GLY A 458 24.48 -10.18 -10.04
CA GLY A 458 25.72 -10.88 -9.64
C GLY A 458 25.50 -12.12 -8.78
N TYR A 459 24.26 -12.63 -8.66
CA TYR A 459 23.98 -13.85 -7.92
C TYR A 459 24.00 -15.07 -8.84
N ALA A 460 24.86 -16.04 -8.49
CA ALA A 460 24.84 -17.35 -9.13
C ALA A 460 23.80 -18.23 -8.43
N PRO A 461 22.74 -18.68 -9.12
CA PRO A 461 21.76 -19.60 -8.53
C PRO A 461 22.45 -20.90 -8.06
N SER A 462 22.04 -21.44 -6.92
CA SER A 462 22.45 -22.77 -6.49
C SER A 462 21.92 -23.85 -7.47
N GLU A 463 22.46 -25.08 -7.41
CA GLU A 463 21.93 -26.20 -8.21
C GLU A 463 20.45 -26.48 -7.88
N GLU A 464 20.03 -26.21 -6.66
CA GLU A 464 18.65 -26.36 -6.20
C GLU A 464 17.75 -25.25 -6.76
N ASP A 465 18.23 -23.99 -6.74
CA ASP A 465 17.52 -22.86 -7.33
C ASP A 465 17.40 -22.99 -8.86
N ALA A 466 18.40 -23.56 -9.52
CA ALA A 466 18.35 -23.81 -10.96
C ALA A 466 17.22 -24.76 -11.40
N LYS A 467 16.70 -25.58 -10.48
CA LYS A 467 15.56 -26.49 -10.74
C LYS A 467 14.19 -25.81 -10.55
N ARG A 468 14.14 -24.63 -9.91
CA ARG A 468 12.92 -23.86 -9.69
C ARG A 468 12.73 -22.80 -10.78
N PRO A 469 11.51 -22.37 -11.10
CA PRO A 469 11.26 -21.31 -12.09
C PRO A 469 11.67 -19.90 -11.61
N PHE A 470 12.20 -19.77 -10.39
CA PHE A 470 12.61 -18.52 -9.76
C PHE A 470 13.74 -18.76 -8.76
N VAL A 471 14.42 -17.69 -8.38
CA VAL A 471 15.43 -17.67 -7.31
C VAL A 471 14.79 -17.10 -6.04
N GLU A 472 14.84 -17.87 -4.94
CA GLU A 472 14.33 -17.43 -3.66
C GLU A 472 15.35 -16.49 -2.99
N VAL A 473 14.89 -15.29 -2.61
CA VAL A 473 15.72 -14.28 -1.95
C VAL A 473 15.64 -14.46 -0.44
N SER A 474 16.48 -15.34 0.12
CA SER A 474 16.54 -15.58 1.57
C SER A 474 17.76 -14.91 2.20
N GLY A 475 17.53 -13.96 3.11
CA GLY A 475 18.60 -13.30 3.86
C GLY A 475 19.36 -14.23 4.83
N ARG A 476 18.85 -15.44 5.13
CA ARG A 476 19.47 -16.41 6.04
C ARG A 476 20.60 -17.22 5.38
N LYS A 477 20.46 -17.55 4.10
CA LYS A 477 21.46 -18.33 3.35
C LYS A 477 22.59 -17.45 2.73
N GLY A 478 22.67 -16.17 3.09
CA GLY A 478 23.67 -15.24 2.51
C GLY A 478 23.34 -14.79 1.06
N LEU A 479 22.27 -15.32 0.47
CA LEU A 479 21.83 -15.04 -0.91
C LEU A 479 20.78 -13.92 -1.01
N GLY A 480 20.60 -13.14 0.07
CA GLY A 480 19.61 -12.06 0.06
C GLY A 480 20.03 -10.92 -0.87
N VAL A 481 19.17 -10.57 -1.82
CA VAL A 481 19.37 -9.40 -2.67
C VAL A 481 19.06 -8.14 -1.87
N LYS A 482 20.08 -7.31 -1.68
CA LYS A 482 19.95 -6.02 -1.00
C LYS A 482 19.07 -5.10 -1.85
N ALA A 483 18.18 -4.36 -1.21
CA ALA A 483 17.22 -3.49 -1.88
C ALA A 483 17.92 -2.40 -2.72
N ASP A 484 18.98 -1.79 -2.19
CA ASP A 484 19.71 -0.76 -2.91
C ASP A 484 20.45 -1.30 -4.13
N ASP A 485 20.97 -2.53 -4.12
CA ASP A 485 21.62 -3.14 -5.29
C ASP A 485 20.61 -3.32 -6.44
N LEU A 486 19.35 -3.72 -6.10
CA LEU A 486 18.27 -3.78 -7.09
C LEU A 486 17.95 -2.39 -7.62
N LEU A 487 17.72 -1.41 -6.73
CA LEU A 487 17.37 -0.05 -7.12
C LEU A 487 18.48 0.59 -7.99
N ASP A 488 19.75 0.43 -7.62
CA ASP A 488 20.89 0.95 -8.37
C ASP A 488 20.97 0.31 -9.76
N THR A 489 20.66 -0.97 -9.88
CA THR A 489 20.70 -1.68 -11.16
C THR A 489 19.56 -1.24 -12.07
N VAL A 490 18.32 -1.12 -11.53
CA VAL A 490 17.16 -0.62 -12.27
C VAL A 490 17.40 0.81 -12.76
N ILE A 491 17.87 1.72 -11.88
CA ILE A 491 18.13 3.13 -12.21
C ILE A 491 19.24 3.25 -13.26
N ARG A 492 20.32 2.49 -13.11
CA ARG A 492 21.43 2.47 -14.10
C ARG A 492 20.96 2.01 -15.46
N LYS A 493 20.08 0.99 -15.52
CA LYS A 493 19.51 0.47 -16.77
C LYS A 493 18.56 1.51 -17.41
N ALA A 494 17.70 2.13 -16.63
CA ALA A 494 16.87 3.26 -17.07
C ALA A 494 17.74 4.42 -17.59
N GLY A 495 18.84 4.73 -16.92
CA GLY A 495 19.78 5.79 -17.30
C GLY A 495 20.42 5.59 -18.68
N ARG A 496 20.70 4.35 -19.08
CA ARG A 496 21.20 4.03 -20.44
C ARG A 496 20.16 4.37 -21.50
N GLU A 497 18.90 4.03 -21.28
CA GLU A 497 17.79 4.35 -22.19
C GLU A 497 17.57 5.86 -22.29
N VAL A 498 17.58 6.56 -21.14
CA VAL A 498 17.45 8.01 -21.10
C VAL A 498 18.60 8.70 -21.85
N ALA A 499 19.84 8.24 -21.63
CA ALA A 499 21.01 8.81 -22.31
C ALA A 499 20.96 8.62 -23.84
N THR A 500 20.41 7.50 -24.29
CA THR A 500 20.25 7.21 -25.73
C THR A 500 19.19 8.10 -26.38
N ARG A 501 18.08 8.33 -25.69
CA ARG A 501 16.92 9.08 -26.23
C ARG A 501 16.99 10.60 -26.04
N ASN A 502 17.72 11.05 -25.03
CA ASN A 502 17.81 12.45 -24.60
C ASN A 502 19.29 12.84 -24.38
N ALA A 503 20.12 12.61 -25.38
CA ALA A 503 21.58 12.87 -25.29
C ALA A 503 21.90 14.37 -25.05
N GLU A 504 20.97 15.27 -25.44
CA GLU A 504 21.10 16.72 -25.30
C GLU A 504 20.88 17.24 -23.88
N LEU A 505 20.28 16.44 -22.99
CA LEU A 505 19.98 16.88 -21.62
C LEU A 505 21.24 16.91 -20.75
N PRO A 506 21.31 17.83 -19.76
CA PRO A 506 22.36 17.81 -18.73
C PRO A 506 22.40 16.48 -17.97
N GLY A 507 23.58 16.12 -17.47
CA GLY A 507 23.81 14.86 -16.78
C GLY A 507 22.92 14.67 -15.56
N ASP A 508 22.79 15.69 -14.71
CA ASP A 508 21.96 15.71 -13.52
C ASP A 508 20.45 15.57 -13.80
N GLU A 509 20.00 16.15 -14.93
CA GLU A 509 18.60 15.99 -15.37
C GLU A 509 18.34 14.55 -15.84
N ARG A 510 19.29 13.97 -16.61
CA ARG A 510 19.21 12.56 -17.05
C ARG A 510 19.18 11.62 -15.86
N GLU A 511 19.99 11.86 -14.84
CA GLU A 511 20.01 11.07 -13.60
C GLU A 511 18.68 11.14 -12.86
N ARG A 512 18.08 12.32 -12.71
CA ARG A 512 16.75 12.49 -12.09
C ARG A 512 15.66 11.76 -12.87
N ILE A 513 15.66 11.86 -14.20
CA ILE A 513 14.72 11.14 -15.05
C ILE A 513 14.90 9.63 -14.90
N ALA A 514 16.15 9.14 -14.93
CA ALA A 514 16.46 7.73 -14.74
C ALA A 514 15.99 7.19 -13.38
N GLN A 515 16.16 7.98 -12.33
CA GLN A 515 15.66 7.65 -11.00
C GLN A 515 14.12 7.54 -11.00
N MET A 516 13.41 8.52 -11.55
CA MET A 516 11.93 8.51 -11.62
C MET A 516 11.43 7.29 -12.41
N ILE A 517 12.06 6.94 -13.54
CA ILE A 517 11.70 5.78 -14.36
C ILE A 517 12.00 4.48 -13.60
N GLY A 518 13.17 4.37 -12.98
CA GLY A 518 13.57 3.19 -12.23
C GLY A 518 12.64 2.91 -11.05
N ILE A 519 12.31 3.94 -10.27
CA ILE A 519 11.39 3.80 -9.14
C ILE A 519 9.96 3.48 -9.61
N ALA A 520 9.51 4.09 -10.70
CA ALA A 520 8.20 3.75 -11.29
C ALA A 520 8.13 2.28 -11.71
N ALA A 521 9.20 1.77 -12.34
CA ALA A 521 9.30 0.37 -12.75
C ALA A 521 9.15 -0.57 -11.53
N VAL A 522 9.93 -0.32 -10.46
CA VAL A 522 9.89 -1.14 -9.24
C VAL A 522 8.54 -1.04 -8.55
N ARG A 523 8.05 0.16 -8.26
CA ARG A 523 6.79 0.35 -7.53
C ARG A 523 5.60 -0.25 -8.27
N TYR A 524 5.47 0.04 -9.56
CA TYR A 524 4.37 -0.50 -10.36
C TYR A 524 4.40 -2.02 -10.41
N PHE A 525 5.58 -2.63 -10.62
CA PHE A 525 5.73 -4.08 -10.67
C PHE A 525 5.30 -4.75 -9.36
N LEU A 526 5.65 -4.16 -8.22
CA LEU A 526 5.31 -4.69 -6.90
C LEU A 526 3.81 -4.55 -6.57
N ILE A 527 3.10 -3.61 -7.21
CA ILE A 527 1.69 -3.28 -6.96
C ILE A 527 0.73 -3.95 -7.97
N LYS A 528 1.15 -4.18 -9.22
CA LYS A 528 0.27 -4.66 -10.30
C LYS A 528 -0.31 -6.05 -10.09
N PHE A 529 0.28 -6.86 -9.22
CA PHE A 529 -0.20 -8.19 -8.88
C PHE A 529 -1.10 -8.17 -7.65
N SER A 530 -2.04 -9.12 -7.58
CA SER A 530 -2.81 -9.34 -6.36
C SER A 530 -1.88 -9.58 -5.16
N ARG A 531 -2.28 -9.06 -3.99
CA ARG A 531 -1.49 -9.23 -2.76
C ARG A 531 -1.28 -10.69 -2.37
N GLY A 532 -2.25 -11.58 -2.67
CA GLY A 532 -2.18 -13.02 -2.43
C GLY A 532 -1.36 -13.81 -3.48
N LYS A 533 -0.67 -13.13 -4.41
CA LYS A 533 0.18 -13.77 -5.42
C LYS A 533 1.65 -13.57 -5.10
N MET A 534 2.43 -14.66 -5.10
CA MET A 534 3.88 -14.58 -5.11
C MET A 534 4.36 -13.89 -6.38
N ILE A 535 5.29 -12.94 -6.25
CA ILE A 535 5.84 -12.17 -7.36
C ILE A 535 7.22 -12.71 -7.73
N VAL A 536 7.44 -12.96 -9.02
CA VAL A 536 8.77 -13.19 -9.59
C VAL A 536 9.19 -11.88 -10.25
N PHE A 537 10.05 -11.11 -9.59
CA PHE A 537 10.51 -9.82 -10.10
C PHE A 537 11.48 -10.02 -11.27
N ASP A 538 11.18 -9.38 -12.38
CA ASP A 538 12.01 -9.36 -13.60
C ASP A 538 12.35 -7.93 -14.00
N LEU A 539 13.64 -7.64 -14.15
CA LEU A 539 14.15 -6.29 -14.47
C LEU A 539 13.71 -5.81 -15.86
N ASP A 540 13.71 -6.67 -16.84
CA ASP A 540 13.38 -6.30 -18.22
C ASP A 540 11.87 -6.05 -18.36
N GLU A 541 11.05 -6.90 -17.73
CA GLU A 541 9.61 -6.71 -17.70
C GLU A 541 9.23 -5.42 -16.95
N ALA A 542 9.87 -5.15 -15.80
CA ALA A 542 9.59 -3.96 -14.99
C ALA A 542 9.92 -2.65 -15.72
N LEU A 543 11.04 -2.62 -16.47
CA LEU A 543 11.52 -1.45 -17.22
C LEU A 543 10.93 -1.33 -18.62
N SER A 544 10.09 -2.28 -19.06
CA SER A 544 9.52 -2.26 -20.39
C SER A 544 8.72 -0.96 -20.64
N PHE A 545 8.93 -0.37 -21.83
CA PHE A 545 8.10 0.74 -22.35
C PHE A 545 6.90 0.23 -23.16
N GLU A 546 6.72 -1.07 -23.22
CA GLU A 546 5.61 -1.74 -23.86
C GLU A 546 4.91 -2.66 -22.85
N GLY A 547 3.58 -2.75 -22.89
CA GLY A 547 2.82 -3.58 -21.97
C GLY A 547 2.59 -2.95 -20.58
N GLU A 548 2.22 -3.78 -19.62
CA GLU A 548 1.76 -3.37 -18.27
C GLU A 548 2.94 -3.03 -17.36
N SER A 549 3.44 -1.79 -17.48
CA SER A 549 4.60 -1.29 -16.74
C SER A 549 4.42 0.16 -16.27
N GLY A 550 5.16 0.55 -15.21
CA GLY A 550 5.21 1.94 -14.72
C GLY A 550 5.71 2.92 -15.77
N PRO A 551 6.85 2.65 -16.44
CA PRO A 551 7.37 3.50 -17.50
C PRO A 551 6.40 3.73 -18.66
N TYR A 552 5.60 2.73 -19.06
CA TYR A 552 4.56 2.91 -20.07
C TYR A 552 3.54 3.96 -19.69
N ILE A 553 3.06 3.92 -18.44
CA ILE A 553 2.04 4.87 -17.95
C ILE A 553 2.65 6.27 -17.82
N GLN A 554 3.89 6.38 -17.29
CA GLN A 554 4.61 7.67 -17.26
C GLN A 554 4.75 8.25 -18.67
N TYR A 555 5.12 7.42 -19.66
CA TYR A 555 5.25 7.86 -21.04
C TYR A 555 3.93 8.41 -21.61
N ALA A 556 2.78 7.81 -21.28
CA ALA A 556 1.49 8.32 -21.70
C ALA A 556 1.24 9.74 -21.16
N VAL A 557 1.56 10.00 -19.88
CA VAL A 557 1.44 11.34 -19.28
C VAL A 557 2.43 12.33 -19.91
N VAL A 558 3.68 11.94 -20.10
CA VAL A 558 4.71 12.78 -20.76
C VAL A 558 4.30 13.14 -22.18
N ARG A 559 3.68 12.21 -22.91
CA ARG A 559 3.13 12.47 -24.24
C ARG A 559 2.01 13.51 -24.23
N MET A 560 1.10 13.43 -23.25
CA MET A 560 0.05 14.46 -23.07
C MET A 560 0.66 15.82 -22.73
N ASN A 561 1.64 15.88 -21.83
CA ASN A 561 2.37 17.11 -21.51
C ASN A 561 3.03 17.74 -22.74
N ARG A 562 3.58 16.93 -23.65
CA ARG A 562 4.17 17.39 -24.90
C ARG A 562 3.12 18.02 -25.84
N ILE A 563 1.89 17.47 -25.86
CA ILE A 563 0.79 18.08 -26.64
C ILE A 563 0.56 19.52 -26.18
N PHE A 564 0.40 19.75 -24.87
CA PHE A 564 0.14 21.10 -24.32
C PHE A 564 1.30 22.05 -24.59
N ARG A 565 2.53 21.62 -24.44
CA ARG A 565 3.72 22.42 -24.79
C ARG A 565 3.70 22.84 -26.27
N ASN A 566 3.43 21.90 -27.16
CA ASN A 566 3.36 22.19 -28.58
C ASN A 566 2.18 23.12 -28.95
N VAL A 567 1.04 23.03 -28.21
CA VAL A 567 -0.08 23.97 -28.39
C VAL A 567 0.33 25.37 -27.97
N GLN A 568 1.01 25.52 -26.86
CA GLN A 568 1.53 26.80 -26.40
C GLN A 568 2.53 27.41 -27.40
N GLU A 569 3.47 26.60 -27.90
CA GLU A 569 4.47 27.03 -28.89
C GLU A 569 3.87 27.46 -30.23
N ARG A 570 2.84 26.76 -30.73
CA ARG A 570 2.25 27.02 -32.06
C ARG A 570 1.10 28.00 -32.06
N HIS A 571 0.29 28.01 -31.00
CA HIS A 571 -0.95 28.76 -30.94
C HIS A 571 -0.94 29.88 -29.87
N GLY A 572 0.13 29.94 -29.03
CA GLY A 572 0.22 30.89 -27.92
C GLY A 572 -0.79 30.62 -26.78
N LEU A 573 -1.43 29.46 -26.76
CA LEU A 573 -2.44 29.09 -25.77
C LEU A 573 -1.79 28.24 -24.66
N ASP A 574 -1.72 28.79 -23.47
CA ASP A 574 -1.37 28.02 -22.25
C ASP A 574 -2.57 27.23 -21.72
N GLU A 575 -2.33 26.40 -20.69
CA GLU A 575 -3.38 25.54 -20.14
C GLU A 575 -4.60 26.33 -19.61
N PRO A 576 -4.47 27.42 -18.85
CA PRO A 576 -5.60 28.26 -18.48
C PRO A 576 -6.38 28.81 -19.69
N ALA A 577 -5.68 29.35 -20.70
CA ALA A 577 -6.31 29.87 -21.90
C ALA A 577 -7.06 28.82 -22.72
N LEU A 578 -6.64 27.54 -22.64
CA LEU A 578 -7.35 26.41 -23.27
C LEU A 578 -8.70 26.10 -22.61
N LEU A 579 -8.89 26.50 -21.35
CA LEU A 579 -10.13 26.25 -20.61
C LEU A 579 -11.15 27.39 -20.78
N ASP A 580 -10.75 28.52 -21.35
CA ASP A 580 -11.64 29.64 -21.60
C ASP A 580 -12.63 29.31 -22.74
N GLY A 581 -13.89 29.67 -22.55
CA GLY A 581 -14.94 29.56 -23.59
C GLY A 581 -15.40 28.11 -23.88
N LEU A 582 -15.15 27.14 -22.99
CA LEU A 582 -15.64 25.77 -23.16
C LEU A 582 -17.17 25.65 -23.19
N ASP A 583 -17.88 26.57 -22.57
CA ASP A 583 -19.34 26.71 -22.60
C ASP A 583 -19.90 27.09 -23.96
N ALA A 584 -19.09 27.72 -24.84
CA ALA A 584 -19.48 28.10 -26.18
C ALA A 584 -19.34 26.96 -27.23
N VAL A 585 -18.72 25.83 -26.89
CA VAL A 585 -18.53 24.72 -27.85
C VAL A 585 -19.87 24.16 -28.30
N PRO A 586 -20.17 24.02 -29.62
CA PRO A 586 -21.44 23.52 -30.10
C PRO A 586 -21.72 22.08 -29.65
N SER A 587 -22.96 21.77 -29.28
CA SER A 587 -23.33 20.42 -28.82
C SER A 587 -23.05 19.32 -29.87
N ALA A 588 -23.13 19.64 -31.16
CA ALA A 588 -22.79 18.71 -32.23
C ALA A 588 -21.33 18.22 -32.22
N GLU A 589 -20.41 18.97 -31.59
CA GLU A 589 -19.01 18.56 -31.42
C GLU A 589 -18.78 17.72 -30.14
N LEU A 590 -19.72 17.84 -29.19
CA LEU A 590 -19.68 17.04 -27.95
C LEU A 590 -20.21 15.64 -28.18
N ASP A 591 -21.17 15.51 -29.12
CA ASP A 591 -21.88 14.27 -29.43
C ASP A 591 -21.54 13.83 -30.84
N GLY A 592 -21.07 12.58 -31.02
CA GLY A 592 -21.08 11.95 -32.31
C GLY A 592 -19.74 11.61 -32.93
N LYS A 593 -19.81 11.35 -34.27
CA LYS A 593 -18.80 10.63 -35.08
C LYS A 593 -17.48 11.39 -35.31
N ASN A 594 -17.38 12.63 -34.91
CA ASN A 594 -16.18 13.47 -35.10
C ASN A 594 -15.16 13.33 -33.96
N GLY A 595 -15.19 12.23 -33.21
CA GLY A 595 -14.27 11.99 -32.08
C GLY A 595 -14.80 12.43 -30.73
N GLY A 596 -16.02 13.02 -30.66
CA GLY A 596 -16.66 13.43 -29.42
C GLY A 596 -16.99 12.25 -28.51
N ASP A 597 -17.51 11.16 -29.07
CA ASP A 597 -17.84 9.96 -28.29
C ASP A 597 -16.60 9.23 -27.76
N GLU A 598 -15.52 9.19 -28.53
CA GLU A 598 -14.26 8.59 -28.12
C GLU A 598 -13.59 9.42 -27.02
N LEU A 599 -13.59 10.74 -27.13
CA LEU A 599 -13.09 11.64 -26.09
C LEU A 599 -13.94 11.52 -24.83
N TRP A 600 -15.27 11.49 -24.98
CA TRP A 600 -16.18 11.32 -23.85
C TRP A 600 -15.94 10.00 -23.13
N ALA A 601 -15.72 8.92 -23.88
CA ALA A 601 -15.37 7.62 -23.31
C ALA A 601 -14.15 7.70 -22.40
N LEU A 602 -13.09 8.39 -22.85
CA LEU A 602 -11.89 8.62 -22.04
C LEU A 602 -12.16 9.45 -20.79
N VAL A 603 -12.91 10.55 -20.94
CA VAL A 603 -13.26 11.44 -19.82
C VAL A 603 -14.05 10.69 -18.76
N LEU A 604 -15.03 9.89 -19.17
CA LEU A 604 -15.85 9.10 -18.25
C LEU A 604 -15.04 8.01 -17.54
N ASP A 605 -14.16 7.30 -18.26
CA ASP A 605 -13.26 6.31 -17.65
C ASP A 605 -12.29 6.97 -16.68
N ALA A 606 -11.72 8.13 -17.04
CA ALA A 606 -10.84 8.89 -16.15
C ALA A 606 -11.56 9.38 -14.88
N SER A 607 -12.87 9.67 -14.97
CA SER A 607 -13.64 10.16 -13.83
C SER A 607 -13.87 9.11 -12.73
N ARG A 608 -13.58 7.84 -13.00
CA ARG A 608 -13.81 6.70 -12.09
C ARG A 608 -12.70 6.53 -11.04
N LEU A 609 -11.71 7.39 -10.99
CA LEU A 609 -10.58 7.24 -10.06
C LEU A 609 -11.03 7.13 -8.59
N ASP A 610 -12.03 7.92 -8.16
CA ASP A 610 -12.56 7.86 -6.81
C ASP A 610 -13.29 6.53 -6.50
N GLU A 611 -14.04 6.00 -7.46
CA GLU A 611 -14.68 4.68 -7.38
C GLU A 611 -13.65 3.55 -7.28
N ILE A 612 -12.57 3.65 -8.07
CA ILE A 612 -11.46 2.69 -8.03
C ILE A 612 -10.75 2.75 -6.68
N VAL A 613 -10.51 3.95 -6.15
CA VAL A 613 -9.89 4.13 -4.83
C VAL A 613 -10.77 3.55 -3.71
N ASP A 614 -12.09 3.78 -3.72
CA ASP A 614 -13.00 3.17 -2.75
C ASP A 614 -12.97 1.63 -2.81
N THR A 615 -12.91 1.08 -4.02
CA THR A 615 -12.78 -0.36 -4.21
C THR A 615 -11.46 -0.88 -3.65
N VAL A 616 -10.35 -0.17 -3.90
CA VAL A 616 -9.02 -0.51 -3.39
C VAL A 616 -8.98 -0.48 -1.85
N ILE A 617 -9.53 0.56 -1.23
CA ILE A 617 -9.57 0.66 0.24
C ILE A 617 -10.37 -0.49 0.85
N ARG A 618 -11.54 -0.81 0.27
CA ARG A 618 -12.41 -1.87 0.76
C ARG A 618 -11.81 -3.27 0.61
N THR A 619 -11.11 -3.53 -0.50
CA THR A 619 -10.59 -4.87 -0.83
C THR A 619 -9.12 -5.05 -0.48
N LEU A 620 -8.38 -3.96 -0.27
CA LEU A 620 -6.92 -3.92 -0.13
C LEU A 620 -6.19 -4.53 -1.34
N GLU A 621 -6.80 -4.45 -2.55
CA GLU A 621 -6.25 -4.97 -3.81
C GLU A 621 -5.79 -3.84 -4.72
N PHE A 622 -4.53 -3.41 -4.56
CA PHE A 622 -3.97 -2.28 -5.32
C PHE A 622 -3.75 -2.59 -6.80
N SER A 623 -3.72 -3.87 -7.17
CA SER A 623 -3.71 -4.29 -8.56
C SER A 623 -4.89 -3.73 -9.37
N VAL A 624 -6.01 -3.41 -8.72
CA VAL A 624 -7.16 -2.76 -9.34
C VAL A 624 -6.79 -1.35 -9.82
N LEU A 625 -6.12 -0.55 -8.99
CA LEU A 625 -5.64 0.79 -9.35
C LEU A 625 -4.59 0.74 -10.45
N ALA A 626 -3.62 -0.18 -10.33
CA ALA A 626 -2.56 -0.35 -11.33
C ALA A 626 -3.13 -0.72 -12.70
N LYS A 627 -4.03 -1.70 -12.77
CA LYS A 627 -4.68 -2.13 -14.02
C LYS A 627 -5.57 -1.06 -14.63
N TRP A 628 -6.33 -0.33 -13.80
CA TRP A 628 -7.13 0.78 -14.28
C TRP A 628 -6.27 1.88 -14.88
N SER A 629 -5.15 2.23 -14.22
CA SER A 629 -4.20 3.24 -14.74
C SER A 629 -3.60 2.82 -16.08
N PHE A 630 -3.24 1.55 -16.22
CA PHE A 630 -2.73 1.01 -17.47
C PHE A 630 -3.79 1.01 -18.58
N ALA A 631 -5.01 0.56 -18.28
CA ALA A 631 -6.12 0.58 -19.22
C ALA A 631 -6.45 2.00 -19.71
N LEU A 632 -6.45 3.00 -18.81
CA LEU A 632 -6.66 4.40 -19.18
C LEU A 632 -5.53 4.94 -20.08
N ALA A 633 -4.27 4.59 -19.79
CA ALA A 633 -3.13 4.96 -20.64
C ALA A 633 -3.23 4.30 -22.05
N GLN A 634 -3.67 3.04 -22.13
CA GLN A 634 -3.93 2.38 -23.40
C GLN A 634 -5.09 3.02 -24.17
N ALA A 635 -6.18 3.32 -23.50
CA ALA A 635 -7.33 3.98 -24.11
C ALA A 635 -6.95 5.36 -24.67
N PHE A 636 -6.13 6.15 -23.94
CA PHE A 636 -5.57 7.40 -24.45
C PHE A 636 -4.69 7.15 -25.71
N SER A 637 -3.84 6.14 -25.68
CA SER A 637 -3.00 5.81 -26.86
C SER A 637 -3.87 5.43 -28.06
N GLY A 638 -4.95 4.69 -27.86
CA GLY A 638 -5.94 4.37 -28.88
C GLY A 638 -6.60 5.63 -29.46
N TYR A 639 -7.08 6.52 -28.59
CA TYR A 639 -7.67 7.81 -29.00
C TYR A 639 -6.68 8.66 -29.81
N TYR A 640 -5.46 8.79 -29.34
CA TYR A 640 -4.43 9.60 -30.00
C TYR A 640 -4.05 9.07 -31.41
N ASN A 641 -4.19 7.79 -31.63
CA ASN A 641 -3.92 7.15 -32.91
C ASN A 641 -5.13 7.12 -33.88
N LEU A 642 -6.27 7.70 -33.50
CA LEU A 642 -7.40 7.90 -34.41
C LEU A 642 -7.01 8.82 -35.59
N PRO A 643 -7.75 8.75 -36.72
CA PRO A 643 -7.54 9.70 -37.82
C PRO A 643 -7.52 11.15 -37.33
N ALA A 644 -6.64 12.00 -37.87
CA ALA A 644 -6.39 13.35 -37.42
C ALA A 644 -7.66 14.21 -37.29
N ALA A 645 -8.63 14.02 -38.17
CA ALA A 645 -9.91 14.72 -38.10
C ALA A 645 -10.72 14.46 -36.83
N ARG A 646 -10.44 13.36 -36.10
CA ARG A 646 -11.20 12.92 -34.91
C ARG A 646 -10.48 13.16 -33.59
N SER A 647 -9.14 13.28 -33.61
CA SER A 647 -8.35 13.33 -32.37
C SER A 647 -7.29 14.45 -32.31
N THR A 648 -7.00 15.10 -33.45
CA THR A 648 -5.95 16.14 -33.46
C THR A 648 -6.34 17.34 -32.58
N ILE A 649 -5.36 17.83 -31.83
CA ILE A 649 -5.45 19.10 -31.08
C ILE A 649 -4.59 20.15 -31.78
N LEU A 650 -3.36 19.76 -32.14
CA LEU A 650 -2.35 20.67 -32.72
C LEU A 650 -2.72 21.22 -34.09
N ASN A 651 -3.33 20.39 -34.95
CA ASN A 651 -3.67 20.73 -36.34
C ASN A 651 -5.17 20.99 -36.50
N GLU A 652 -5.93 21.12 -35.41
CA GLU A 652 -7.34 21.51 -35.48
C GLU A 652 -7.44 23.01 -35.80
N GLU A 653 -8.16 23.35 -36.86
CA GLU A 653 -8.32 24.72 -37.33
C GLU A 653 -9.34 25.47 -36.47
N ARG A 654 -10.39 24.79 -36.02
CA ARG A 654 -11.44 25.33 -35.17
C ARG A 654 -10.97 25.46 -33.74
N ASP A 655 -10.90 26.68 -33.22
CA ASP A 655 -10.41 26.97 -31.87
C ASP A 655 -11.30 26.37 -30.77
N ASP A 656 -12.63 26.39 -30.94
CA ASP A 656 -13.60 25.79 -30.02
C ASP A 656 -13.40 24.27 -29.90
N VAL A 657 -13.22 23.55 -31.00
CA VAL A 657 -12.96 22.11 -31.04
C VAL A 657 -11.59 21.78 -30.43
N ARG A 658 -10.57 22.59 -30.76
CA ARG A 658 -9.22 22.45 -30.19
C ARG A 658 -9.27 22.53 -28.65
N ARG A 659 -9.94 23.55 -28.11
CA ARG A 659 -10.10 23.76 -26.67
C ARG A 659 -10.83 22.61 -26.00
N TRP A 660 -11.93 22.15 -26.59
CA TRP A 660 -12.69 21.03 -26.07
C TRP A 660 -11.86 19.74 -26.01
N ARG A 661 -11.18 19.38 -27.09
CA ARG A 661 -10.30 18.21 -27.12
C ARG A 661 -9.13 18.34 -26.14
N ALA A 662 -8.54 19.52 -26.04
CA ALA A 662 -7.48 19.81 -25.07
C ALA A 662 -7.99 19.67 -23.63
N ALA A 663 -9.16 20.20 -23.30
CA ALA A 663 -9.78 20.09 -21.99
C ALA A 663 -10.02 18.62 -21.58
N GLY A 664 -10.55 17.80 -22.48
CA GLY A 664 -10.74 16.37 -22.24
C GLY A 664 -9.43 15.61 -21.98
N VAL A 665 -8.40 15.86 -22.82
CA VAL A 665 -7.06 15.25 -22.65
C VAL A 665 -6.38 15.77 -21.38
N MET A 666 -6.56 17.03 -21.02
CA MET A 666 -6.06 17.61 -19.77
C MET A 666 -6.67 16.90 -18.55
N TYR A 667 -7.98 16.67 -18.57
CA TYR A 667 -8.64 15.92 -17.51
C TYR A 667 -8.09 14.49 -17.36
N VAL A 668 -7.95 13.77 -18.48
CA VAL A 668 -7.37 12.40 -18.50
C VAL A 668 -5.94 12.41 -17.93
N ARG A 669 -5.09 13.34 -18.38
CA ARG A 669 -3.72 13.53 -17.88
C ARG A 669 -3.71 13.75 -16.37
N ASN A 670 -4.57 14.62 -15.86
CA ASN A 670 -4.64 14.94 -14.44
C ASN A 670 -5.03 13.73 -13.61
N GLN A 671 -6.03 12.94 -14.06
CA GLN A 671 -6.44 11.73 -13.34
C GLN A 671 -5.36 10.64 -13.38
N LEU A 672 -4.69 10.46 -14.51
CA LEU A 672 -3.62 9.49 -14.64
C LEU A 672 -2.39 9.87 -13.78
N THR A 673 -2.04 11.16 -13.73
CA THR A 673 -0.99 11.67 -12.85
C THR A 673 -1.35 11.44 -11.38
N ARG A 674 -2.60 11.70 -10.98
CA ARG A 674 -3.08 11.41 -9.62
C ARG A 674 -2.97 9.92 -9.28
N ALA A 675 -3.37 9.04 -10.20
CA ALA A 675 -3.26 7.61 -9.99
C ALA A 675 -1.80 7.15 -9.82
N LEU A 676 -0.87 7.69 -10.60
CA LEU A 676 0.57 7.45 -10.43
C LEU A 676 1.05 7.93 -9.06
N ASN A 677 0.67 9.15 -8.64
CA ASN A 677 1.02 9.69 -7.32
C ASN A 677 0.45 8.83 -6.17
N LEU A 678 -0.77 8.27 -6.33
CA LEU A 678 -1.34 7.33 -5.37
C LEU A 678 -0.52 6.04 -5.25
N MET A 679 0.14 5.63 -6.32
CA MET A 679 1.10 4.52 -6.31
C MET A 679 2.53 4.95 -5.91
N GLY A 680 2.75 6.23 -5.52
CA GLY A 680 4.05 6.79 -5.17
C GLY A 680 5.00 6.92 -6.35
N ILE A 681 4.46 7.08 -7.55
CA ILE A 681 5.20 7.20 -8.80
C ILE A 681 5.17 8.64 -9.29
N ASP A 682 6.34 9.26 -9.40
CA ASP A 682 6.51 10.57 -9.98
C ASP A 682 6.57 10.51 -11.51
N VAL A 683 6.15 11.59 -12.16
CA VAL A 683 6.18 11.70 -13.63
C VAL A 683 7.29 12.65 -14.05
N PRO A 684 8.25 12.19 -14.87
CA PRO A 684 9.29 13.07 -15.39
C PRO A 684 8.74 14.08 -16.42
N VAL A 685 9.43 15.21 -16.57
CA VAL A 685 9.05 16.24 -17.55
C VAL A 685 9.22 15.73 -18.99
N ARG A 686 10.18 14.85 -19.21
CA ARG A 686 10.54 14.20 -20.51
C ARG A 686 10.91 12.74 -20.29
N MET A 687 10.78 11.96 -21.35
CA MET A 687 11.19 10.55 -21.39
C MET A 687 11.80 10.19 -22.73
#